data_50c527abea5c1a02ec6c383128a3febe
#
_entry.id   50c527abea5c1a02ec6c383128a3febe
#
_cell.length_a   1.000
_cell.length_b   1.000
_cell.length_c   1.000
_cell.angle_alpha   90.00
_cell.angle_beta   90.00
_cell.angle_gamma   90.00
#
_symmetry.space_group_name_H-M   'P 1'
#
loop_
_entity.id
_entity.type
_entity.pdbx_description
1 polymer ?
#
loop_
_entity_poly.entity_id
_entity_poly.type
_entity_poly.pdbx_seq_one_letter_code
_entity_poly.pdbx_strand_id
1 'polypeptide(L)'
;MSESRLILVDGSGYIFRAYYALPPMNNSKGIPTNAVYGFCNMMLRLIDEHPHDKILIILDAGKNTFRNTLYSEYKANRSEAPEDLIPQFGIIREAIDAFGLDVIEKKDFEADDIIASYVRYGEENKIPTTVFSSDKDLFQLLSANTRIMDPMKNVEIDEAKVMDKFGVGPDKITDVQALIGDSVDNIPGVPGIGPKTAAKLINEFGTFEELLAKKDQISNVRIKNLIHDHEESAKISHQLVILKNDLELPIQIENLKDFDDSPKLNDFFKKYEFKSLIRTSAHETKPHAAKKDIEFKSLIKTPEIIEYLQSLQSERILAIDLETDSLDVNQANIIGISLSNADQAYYIPFKSPENELTSKDQTKILKELNLLCEDPSILKIFHNAKYDSVILKRFHVNTVSFQDTLLMSFFINNGLTKHNLEDLYYYYFGEEKEKFKDVIKNESKRNYKDFSEVPLQAATNYAAHDAYATHKLYEAMQQQISEVSDSWIYYDIDKKLSLVLQEVESNGCKIDLKFLTKLEKDLNKEIENIEKKIFKISGEEFNIGSPKQLTEIFKKLDVKVTKKTKAGDFQTNVKVLEQLESEGVEIASHILQWRQYSKLVSTYTSSLAEHADSNDRVHSTFNIAATITGRLSSSEPNLQNIPIRTEIGKKIRTAFIAEKDHELYSFDYSQIELRVLCEACEDPNLLKAFQEDQDIHQSTGQLVFNKKSINDNDRRMAKIINFGIIYGISQYGLAKQLGVSNAEAKLFIDNYFQKFPNINDFMKSTVDKAKKLGYVENLFGRKSHIKDINAKNFMLRSFAERQAINAPIQGTASELIKIAMLDIQDYLQQHKCKSKMTSQVHDELLFEIHKDEKDLISQIANLMETSHQKYKSFKTPIKVDFGGGSNWGQAH
;
A
#
# COMPACT_ATOMS: atom_id res chain seq x y z
N MET A 1 -32.13 -29.19 -12.37
CA MET A 1 -31.11 -29.43 -11.34
C MET A 1 -29.79 -29.28 -12.07
N SER A 2 -28.96 -28.32 -11.77
CA SER A 2 -27.60 -28.25 -12.34
C SER A 2 -26.83 -29.48 -11.87
N GLU A 3 -26.24 -30.22 -12.81
CA GLU A 3 -25.39 -31.35 -12.44
C GLU A 3 -24.28 -30.86 -11.53
N SER A 4 -24.11 -31.50 -10.35
CA SER A 4 -23.06 -31.21 -9.38
C SER A 4 -21.69 -31.37 -10.07
N ARG A 5 -20.82 -30.35 -9.97
CA ARG A 5 -19.46 -30.33 -10.54
C ARG A 5 -18.48 -31.00 -9.56
N LEU A 6 -17.40 -31.51 -10.12
CA LEU A 6 -16.24 -31.92 -9.33
C LEU A 6 -15.24 -30.78 -9.27
N ILE A 7 -14.87 -30.36 -8.07
CA ILE A 7 -13.82 -29.38 -7.80
C ILE A 7 -12.61 -30.08 -7.24
N LEU A 8 -11.48 -29.97 -7.91
CA LEU A 8 -10.20 -30.50 -7.50
C LEU A 8 -9.30 -29.35 -7.07
N VAL A 9 -8.86 -29.37 -5.82
CA VAL A 9 -7.99 -28.35 -5.26
C VAL A 9 -6.57 -28.90 -5.14
N ASP A 10 -5.63 -28.28 -5.84
CA ASP A 10 -4.20 -28.46 -5.59
C ASP A 10 -3.87 -27.85 -4.22
N GLY A 11 -3.97 -28.69 -3.19
CA GLY A 11 -3.82 -28.25 -1.81
C GLY A 11 -2.39 -27.86 -1.47
N SER A 12 -1.39 -28.49 -2.09
CA SER A 12 0.02 -28.11 -1.94
C SER A 12 0.25 -26.71 -2.47
N GLY A 13 -0.25 -26.40 -3.66
CA GLY A 13 -0.21 -25.05 -4.23
C GLY A 13 -0.91 -24.02 -3.35
N TYR A 14 -2.08 -24.35 -2.78
CA TYR A 14 -2.83 -23.50 -1.84
C TYR A 14 -2.04 -23.20 -0.56
N ILE A 15 -1.36 -24.17 0.03
CA ILE A 15 -0.58 -24.01 1.25
C ILE A 15 0.61 -23.07 1.05
N PHE A 16 1.42 -23.34 0.04
CA PHE A 16 2.59 -22.49 -0.24
C PHE A 16 2.16 -21.06 -0.58
N ARG A 17 1.08 -20.92 -1.33
CA ARG A 17 0.53 -19.64 -1.65
C ARG A 17 0.07 -18.88 -0.40
N ALA A 18 -0.74 -19.49 0.45
CA ALA A 18 -1.22 -18.87 1.69
C ALA A 18 -0.04 -18.42 2.56
N TYR A 19 1.02 -19.22 2.59
CA TYR A 19 2.25 -18.90 3.32
C TYR A 19 2.94 -17.62 2.80
N TYR A 20 3.11 -17.51 1.48
CA TYR A 20 3.81 -16.37 0.89
C TYR A 20 2.95 -15.12 0.70
N ALA A 21 1.64 -15.26 0.66
CA ALA A 21 0.71 -14.15 0.50
C ALA A 21 0.50 -13.36 1.79
N LEU A 22 0.64 -13.99 2.94
CA LEU A 22 0.42 -13.39 4.25
C LEU A 22 1.74 -13.16 5.00
N PRO A 23 1.85 -12.05 5.75
CA PRO A 23 2.97 -11.87 6.65
C PRO A 23 2.99 -12.97 7.71
N PRO A 24 4.16 -13.28 8.31
CA PRO A 24 4.24 -14.24 9.42
C PRO A 24 3.25 -13.89 10.54
N MET A 25 2.38 -14.85 10.87
CA MET A 25 1.39 -14.74 11.94
C MET A 25 1.62 -15.88 12.94
N ASN A 26 1.50 -15.57 14.22
CA ASN A 26 1.53 -16.55 15.30
C ASN A 26 0.30 -16.36 16.19
N ASN A 27 -0.23 -17.48 16.73
CA ASN A 27 -1.23 -17.39 17.80
C ASN A 27 -0.56 -17.00 19.15
N SER A 28 -1.34 -16.82 20.21
CA SER A 28 -0.85 -16.44 21.54
C SER A 28 0.16 -17.44 22.15
N LYS A 29 0.19 -18.67 21.65
CA LYS A 29 1.14 -19.74 22.06
C LYS A 29 2.42 -19.76 21.22
N GLY A 30 2.60 -18.80 20.31
CA GLY A 30 3.77 -18.70 19.44
C GLY A 30 3.78 -19.70 18.28
N ILE A 31 2.68 -20.38 17.99
CA ILE A 31 2.56 -21.30 16.86
C ILE A 31 2.37 -20.48 15.58
N PRO A 32 3.18 -20.69 14.52
CA PRO A 32 2.99 -20.02 13.24
C PRO A 32 1.67 -20.46 12.58
N THR A 33 0.88 -19.50 12.08
CA THR A 33 -0.49 -19.73 11.63
C THR A 33 -0.86 -19.02 10.33
N ASN A 34 0.06 -18.26 9.71
CA ASN A 34 -0.24 -17.51 8.48
C ASN A 34 -0.71 -18.39 7.32
N ALA A 35 -0.01 -19.53 7.06
CA ALA A 35 -0.43 -20.45 6.02
C ALA A 35 -1.78 -21.10 6.34
N VAL A 36 -2.00 -21.48 7.60
CA VAL A 36 -3.28 -22.06 8.05
C VAL A 36 -4.42 -21.07 7.87
N TYR A 37 -4.23 -19.82 8.33
CA TYR A 37 -5.24 -18.76 8.20
C TYR A 37 -5.58 -18.49 6.73
N GLY A 38 -4.54 -18.31 5.89
CA GLY A 38 -4.73 -18.06 4.47
C GLY A 38 -5.41 -19.23 3.76
N PHE A 39 -5.01 -20.47 4.07
CA PHE A 39 -5.65 -21.68 3.55
C PHE A 39 -7.14 -21.73 3.93
N CYS A 40 -7.46 -21.55 5.22
CA CYS A 40 -8.86 -21.55 5.68
C CYS A 40 -9.69 -20.48 4.99
N ASN A 41 -9.16 -19.28 4.81
CA ASN A 41 -9.86 -18.19 4.14
C ASN A 41 -10.13 -18.50 2.65
N MET A 42 -9.13 -19.08 1.96
CA MET A 42 -9.29 -19.51 0.56
C MET A 42 -10.31 -20.65 0.43
N MET A 43 -10.33 -21.60 1.37
CA MET A 43 -11.30 -22.70 1.38
C MET A 43 -12.72 -22.22 1.67
N LEU A 44 -12.92 -21.31 2.64
CA LEU A 44 -14.22 -20.72 2.93
C LEU A 44 -14.79 -20.01 1.70
N ARG A 45 -13.94 -19.23 1.01
CA ARG A 45 -14.35 -18.56 -0.23
C ARG A 45 -14.74 -19.57 -1.30
N LEU A 46 -13.93 -20.61 -1.53
CA LEU A 46 -14.22 -21.63 -2.52
C LEU A 46 -15.56 -22.34 -2.25
N ILE A 47 -15.82 -22.69 -0.98
CA ILE A 47 -17.06 -23.32 -0.54
C ILE A 47 -18.26 -22.38 -0.74
N ASP A 48 -18.11 -21.11 -0.39
CA ASP A 48 -19.17 -20.10 -0.56
C ASP A 48 -19.50 -19.85 -2.05
N GLU A 49 -18.50 -19.89 -2.93
CA GLU A 49 -18.68 -19.78 -4.39
C GLU A 49 -19.27 -21.07 -5.04
N HIS A 50 -19.08 -22.23 -4.40
CA HIS A 50 -19.44 -23.55 -4.91
C HIS A 50 -20.25 -24.40 -3.91
N PRO A 51 -21.40 -23.92 -3.41
CA PRO A 51 -22.10 -24.56 -2.27
C PRO A 51 -22.74 -25.91 -2.56
N HIS A 52 -22.82 -26.32 -3.85
CA HIS A 52 -23.47 -27.55 -4.29
C HIS A 52 -22.52 -28.49 -5.04
N ASP A 53 -21.26 -28.14 -5.16
CA ASP A 53 -20.25 -28.88 -5.89
C ASP A 53 -19.46 -29.82 -4.94
N LYS A 54 -18.97 -30.93 -5.48
CA LYS A 54 -18.13 -31.86 -4.71
C LYS A 54 -16.69 -31.37 -4.72
N ILE A 55 -16.12 -31.11 -3.54
CA ILE A 55 -14.77 -30.57 -3.36
C ILE A 55 -13.84 -31.66 -2.86
N LEU A 56 -12.72 -31.85 -3.55
CA LEU A 56 -11.66 -32.79 -3.15
C LEU A 56 -10.33 -32.04 -3.08
N ILE A 57 -9.66 -32.14 -1.95
CA ILE A 57 -8.35 -31.55 -1.71
C ILE A 57 -7.28 -32.62 -1.95
N ILE A 58 -6.25 -32.29 -2.73
CA ILE A 58 -5.18 -33.21 -3.08
C ILE A 58 -3.86 -32.61 -2.60
N LEU A 59 -3.08 -33.40 -1.83
CA LEU A 59 -1.80 -33.00 -1.28
C LEU A 59 -0.70 -33.95 -1.75
N ASP A 60 0.55 -33.46 -1.77
CA ASP A 60 1.72 -34.30 -1.99
C ASP A 60 2.03 -35.11 -0.74
N ALA A 61 2.24 -36.39 -0.91
CA ALA A 61 2.56 -37.32 0.18
C ALA A 61 4.03 -37.24 0.64
N GLY A 62 4.90 -36.60 -0.13
CA GLY A 62 6.33 -36.49 0.19
C GLY A 62 7.19 -36.03 -0.98
N LYS A 63 8.51 -36.00 -0.78
CA LYS A 63 9.48 -35.49 -1.79
C LYS A 63 9.83 -36.50 -2.87
N ASN A 64 9.77 -37.81 -2.58
CA ASN A 64 10.20 -38.85 -3.50
C ASN A 64 9.03 -39.49 -4.23
N THR A 65 9.06 -39.43 -5.54
CA THR A 65 8.03 -40.00 -6.42
C THR A 65 8.67 -40.92 -7.45
N PHE A 66 7.87 -41.61 -8.27
CA PHE A 66 8.38 -42.47 -9.34
C PHE A 66 9.27 -41.64 -10.32
N ARG A 67 9.09 -40.33 -10.44
CA ARG A 67 9.94 -39.46 -11.29
C ARG A 67 11.38 -39.41 -10.80
N ASN A 68 11.64 -39.49 -9.50
CA ASN A 68 13.00 -39.58 -8.95
C ASN A 68 13.68 -40.91 -9.29
N THR A 69 12.89 -41.97 -9.54
CA THR A 69 13.44 -43.24 -10.02
C THR A 69 13.79 -43.17 -11.51
N LEU A 70 13.04 -42.38 -12.31
CA LEU A 70 13.33 -42.15 -13.71
C LEU A 70 14.54 -41.21 -13.90
N TYR A 71 14.63 -40.20 -13.04
CA TYR A 71 15.69 -39.18 -13.10
C TYR A 71 16.03 -38.69 -11.69
N SER A 72 17.16 -39.10 -11.16
CA SER A 72 17.57 -38.83 -9.76
C SER A 72 17.67 -37.32 -9.43
N GLU A 73 17.99 -36.51 -10.43
CA GLU A 73 18.12 -35.04 -10.28
C GLU A 73 16.76 -34.30 -10.34
N TYR A 74 15.64 -35.01 -10.56
CA TYR A 74 14.31 -34.38 -10.60
C TYR A 74 14.01 -33.68 -9.27
N LYS A 75 13.69 -32.39 -9.35
CA LYS A 75 13.42 -31.49 -8.19
C LYS A 75 14.57 -31.39 -7.16
N ALA A 76 15.79 -31.83 -7.49
CA ALA A 76 16.94 -31.80 -6.57
C ALA A 76 17.36 -30.37 -6.15
N ASN A 77 17.05 -29.37 -6.95
CA ASN A 77 17.35 -27.97 -6.68
C ASN A 77 16.25 -27.22 -5.90
N ARG A 78 15.11 -27.90 -5.56
CA ARG A 78 14.07 -27.28 -4.72
C ARG A 78 14.55 -27.13 -3.28
N SER A 79 14.45 -25.94 -2.73
CA SER A 79 14.75 -25.66 -1.31
C SER A 79 13.78 -26.40 -0.39
N GLU A 80 14.20 -26.66 0.83
CA GLU A 80 13.31 -27.18 1.87
C GLU A 80 12.22 -26.18 2.22
N ALA A 81 11.07 -26.71 2.70
CA ALA A 81 10.02 -25.85 3.20
C ALA A 81 10.55 -24.98 4.36
N PRO A 82 10.14 -23.69 4.44
CA PRO A 82 10.53 -22.82 5.55
C PRO A 82 10.24 -23.47 6.91
N GLU A 83 11.15 -23.28 7.88
CA GLU A 83 11.05 -23.91 9.20
C GLU A 83 9.73 -23.61 9.93
N ASP A 84 9.17 -22.41 9.72
CA ASP A 84 7.90 -21.98 10.31
C ASP A 84 6.66 -22.44 9.50
N LEU A 85 6.84 -22.94 8.29
CA LEU A 85 5.77 -23.60 7.52
C LEU A 85 5.60 -25.07 7.92
N ILE A 86 6.68 -25.77 8.29
CA ILE A 86 6.65 -27.21 8.60
C ILE A 86 5.57 -27.57 9.64
N PRO A 87 5.47 -26.89 10.81
CA PRO A 87 4.43 -27.20 11.80
C PRO A 87 3.02 -26.90 11.28
N GLN A 88 2.86 -26.03 10.30
CA GLN A 88 1.55 -25.65 9.77
C GLN A 88 0.92 -26.73 8.88
N PHE A 89 1.69 -27.61 8.25
CA PHE A 89 1.13 -28.73 7.47
C PHE A 89 0.21 -29.63 8.29
N GLY A 90 0.58 -29.97 9.54
CA GLY A 90 -0.26 -30.75 10.44
C GLY A 90 -1.55 -30.02 10.82
N ILE A 91 -1.45 -28.72 11.05
CA ILE A 91 -2.60 -27.87 11.41
C ILE A 91 -3.55 -27.71 10.22
N ILE A 92 -3.03 -27.64 8.99
CA ILE A 92 -3.86 -27.56 7.79
C ILE A 92 -4.65 -28.85 7.57
N ARG A 93 -4.05 -30.02 7.84
CA ARG A 93 -4.80 -31.28 7.81
C ARG A 93 -5.92 -31.31 8.85
N GLU A 94 -5.66 -30.80 10.06
CA GLU A 94 -6.69 -30.60 11.08
C GLU A 94 -7.79 -29.62 10.62
N ALA A 95 -7.43 -28.56 9.88
CA ALA A 95 -8.40 -27.65 9.29
C ALA A 95 -9.28 -28.35 8.25
N ILE A 96 -8.71 -29.16 7.35
CA ILE A 96 -9.45 -29.92 6.33
C ILE A 96 -10.46 -30.89 6.99
N ASP A 97 -10.05 -31.57 8.05
CA ASP A 97 -10.96 -32.42 8.83
C ASP A 97 -12.06 -31.61 9.50
N ALA A 98 -11.74 -30.43 10.02
CA ALA A 98 -12.72 -29.51 10.62
C ALA A 98 -13.72 -28.95 9.59
N PHE A 99 -13.32 -28.78 8.32
CA PHE A 99 -14.21 -28.48 7.19
C PHE A 99 -15.10 -29.65 6.79
N GLY A 100 -14.83 -30.86 7.27
CA GLY A 100 -15.54 -32.05 6.86
C GLY A 100 -15.27 -32.51 5.43
N LEU A 101 -14.24 -31.97 4.77
CA LEU A 101 -13.88 -32.29 3.39
C LEU A 101 -12.95 -33.50 3.30
N ASP A 102 -12.95 -34.15 2.14
CA ASP A 102 -12.02 -35.22 1.84
C ASP A 102 -10.67 -34.68 1.34
N VAL A 103 -9.60 -35.36 1.80
CA VAL A 103 -8.23 -35.10 1.37
C VAL A 103 -7.56 -36.36 0.91
N ILE A 104 -6.80 -36.30 -0.18
CA ILE A 104 -6.04 -37.43 -0.71
C ILE A 104 -4.56 -37.09 -0.78
N GLU A 105 -3.76 -38.04 -0.29
CA GLU A 105 -2.32 -38.11 -0.48
C GLU A 105 -1.99 -39.58 -0.92
N LYS A 106 -1.16 -39.72 -1.95
CA LYS A 106 -0.77 -41.08 -2.42
C LYS A 106 0.74 -41.14 -2.52
N LYS A 107 1.31 -42.06 -1.75
CA LYS A 107 2.77 -42.32 -1.75
C LYS A 107 3.25 -42.67 -3.17
N ASP A 108 4.46 -42.22 -3.51
CA ASP A 108 5.15 -42.44 -4.77
C ASP A 108 4.56 -41.62 -5.98
N PHE A 109 3.50 -40.83 -5.79
CA PHE A 109 2.86 -39.98 -6.80
C PHE A 109 2.77 -38.53 -6.32
N GLU A 110 2.74 -37.60 -7.28
CA GLU A 110 2.51 -36.19 -7.01
C GLU A 110 1.00 -35.88 -6.99
N ALA A 111 0.64 -34.76 -6.36
CA ALA A 111 -0.73 -34.28 -6.36
C ALA A 111 -1.29 -34.16 -7.79
N ASP A 112 -0.47 -33.70 -8.73
CA ASP A 112 -0.83 -33.50 -10.15
C ASP A 112 -1.24 -34.82 -10.84
N ASP A 113 -0.59 -35.95 -10.52
CA ASP A 113 -0.94 -37.27 -11.06
C ASP A 113 -2.32 -37.74 -10.55
N ILE A 114 -2.61 -37.43 -9.30
CA ILE A 114 -3.92 -37.75 -8.70
C ILE A 114 -4.99 -36.88 -9.31
N ILE A 115 -4.74 -35.56 -9.45
CA ILE A 115 -5.64 -34.62 -10.13
C ILE A 115 -5.91 -35.10 -11.56
N ALA A 116 -4.88 -35.46 -12.33
CA ALA A 116 -5.05 -35.97 -13.70
C ALA A 116 -5.91 -37.24 -13.76
N SER A 117 -5.80 -38.12 -12.77
CA SER A 117 -6.60 -39.36 -12.71
C SER A 117 -8.07 -39.07 -12.42
N TYR A 118 -8.38 -38.12 -11.53
CA TYR A 118 -9.75 -37.65 -11.27
C TYR A 118 -10.33 -36.90 -12.47
N VAL A 119 -9.55 -36.08 -13.18
CA VAL A 119 -9.95 -35.41 -14.42
C VAL A 119 -10.32 -36.44 -15.48
N ARG A 120 -9.47 -37.46 -15.69
CA ARG A 120 -9.78 -38.53 -16.67
C ARG A 120 -11.08 -39.24 -16.31
N TYR A 121 -11.30 -39.59 -15.03
CA TYR A 121 -12.57 -40.19 -14.62
C TYR A 121 -13.77 -39.27 -14.87
N GLY A 122 -13.62 -37.96 -14.61
CA GLY A 122 -14.64 -36.93 -14.91
C GLY A 122 -14.96 -36.86 -16.41
N GLU A 123 -13.94 -36.90 -17.28
CA GLU A 123 -14.11 -36.94 -18.76
C GLU A 123 -14.87 -38.21 -19.22
N GLU A 124 -14.45 -39.40 -18.73
CA GLU A 124 -15.07 -40.68 -19.09
C GLU A 124 -16.55 -40.73 -18.66
N ASN A 125 -16.90 -40.11 -17.53
CA ASN A 125 -18.23 -40.09 -16.95
C ASN A 125 -19.04 -38.82 -17.21
N LYS A 126 -18.49 -37.88 -18.01
CA LYS A 126 -19.10 -36.58 -18.37
C LYS A 126 -19.44 -35.69 -17.14
N ILE A 127 -18.65 -35.79 -16.09
CA ILE A 127 -18.78 -34.97 -14.89
C ILE A 127 -18.00 -33.67 -15.12
N PRO A 128 -18.62 -32.48 -15.15
CA PRO A 128 -17.91 -31.22 -15.33
C PRO A 128 -16.90 -31.03 -14.19
N THR A 129 -15.63 -30.86 -14.54
CA THR A 129 -14.54 -30.79 -13.57
C THR A 129 -13.89 -29.40 -13.61
N THR A 130 -13.59 -28.86 -12.43
CA THR A 130 -12.81 -27.61 -12.30
C THR A 130 -11.60 -27.85 -11.41
N VAL A 131 -10.42 -27.59 -11.93
CA VAL A 131 -9.14 -27.72 -11.22
C VAL A 131 -8.70 -26.33 -10.74
N PHE A 132 -8.53 -26.16 -9.44
CA PHE A 132 -8.01 -24.94 -8.83
C PHE A 132 -6.51 -25.10 -8.58
N SER A 133 -5.69 -24.61 -9.50
CA SER A 133 -4.23 -24.56 -9.41
C SER A 133 -3.65 -23.46 -10.29
N SER A 134 -2.51 -22.92 -9.86
CA SER A 134 -1.67 -22.01 -10.67
C SER A 134 -0.53 -22.75 -11.39
N ASP A 135 -0.42 -24.08 -11.20
CA ASP A 135 0.63 -24.87 -11.81
C ASP A 135 0.40 -25.00 -13.32
N LYS A 136 1.42 -24.62 -14.09
CA LYS A 136 1.38 -24.68 -15.55
C LYS A 136 1.35 -26.12 -16.10
N ASP A 137 1.81 -27.09 -15.32
CA ASP A 137 1.89 -28.47 -15.74
C ASP A 137 0.50 -29.12 -15.80
N LEU A 138 -0.45 -28.61 -15.02
CA LEU A 138 -1.86 -29.01 -15.08
C LEU A 138 -2.61 -28.46 -16.30
N PHE A 139 -2.04 -27.51 -17.05
CA PHE A 139 -2.71 -26.95 -18.25
C PHE A 139 -2.89 -27.98 -19.37
N GLN A 140 -2.14 -29.06 -19.35
CA GLN A 140 -2.33 -30.21 -20.24
C GLN A 140 -3.69 -30.93 -20.03
N LEU A 141 -4.37 -30.68 -18.91
CA LEU A 141 -5.67 -31.27 -18.57
C LEU A 141 -6.87 -30.45 -19.08
N LEU A 142 -6.62 -29.29 -19.64
CA LEU A 142 -7.70 -28.41 -20.13
C LEU A 142 -8.44 -29.07 -21.31
N SER A 143 -9.78 -29.11 -21.23
CA SER A 143 -10.63 -29.70 -22.24
C SER A 143 -12.01 -29.04 -22.27
N ALA A 144 -12.92 -29.54 -23.13
CA ALA A 144 -14.30 -29.06 -23.15
C ALA A 144 -15.08 -29.34 -21.85
N ASN A 145 -14.69 -30.36 -21.08
CA ASN A 145 -15.34 -30.76 -19.83
C ASN A 145 -14.54 -30.38 -18.59
N THR A 146 -13.26 -30.05 -18.76
CA THR A 146 -12.35 -29.69 -17.66
C THR A 146 -11.88 -28.25 -17.77
N ARG A 147 -12.13 -27.45 -16.73
CA ARG A 147 -11.68 -26.06 -16.60
C ARG A 147 -10.55 -25.97 -15.61
N ILE A 148 -9.68 -24.99 -15.78
CA ILE A 148 -8.61 -24.68 -14.85
C ILE A 148 -8.78 -23.24 -14.38
N MET A 149 -8.80 -23.04 -13.06
CA MET A 149 -8.90 -21.74 -12.42
C MET A 149 -7.58 -21.42 -11.71
N ASP A 150 -6.98 -20.30 -12.09
CA ASP A 150 -5.87 -19.74 -11.32
C ASP A 150 -6.42 -19.05 -10.06
N PRO A 151 -6.28 -19.66 -8.89
CA PRO A 151 -6.84 -19.12 -7.65
C PRO A 151 -6.15 -17.83 -7.21
N MET A 152 -4.97 -17.49 -7.83
CA MET A 152 -4.23 -16.23 -7.56
C MET A 152 -4.92 -15.03 -8.17
N LYS A 153 -5.34 -15.19 -9.39
CA LYS A 153 -5.87 -14.11 -10.21
C LYS A 153 -7.39 -14.16 -10.30
N ASN A 154 -7.98 -15.23 -9.76
CA ASN A 154 -9.38 -15.59 -9.94
C ASN A 154 -9.80 -15.59 -11.42
N VAL A 155 -8.96 -16.18 -12.26
CA VAL A 155 -9.10 -16.13 -13.72
C VAL A 155 -9.09 -17.54 -14.29
N GLU A 156 -10.06 -17.84 -15.11
CA GLU A 156 -10.08 -19.08 -15.89
C GLU A 156 -8.92 -19.10 -16.90
N ILE A 157 -8.20 -20.22 -16.94
CA ILE A 157 -7.19 -20.49 -17.97
C ILE A 157 -7.89 -21.14 -19.14
N ASP A 158 -7.98 -20.44 -20.24
CA ASP A 158 -8.58 -20.88 -21.50
C ASP A 158 -7.49 -21.28 -22.51
N GLU A 159 -7.94 -21.88 -23.64
CA GLU A 159 -7.03 -22.27 -24.72
C GLU A 159 -6.24 -21.09 -25.29
N ALA A 160 -6.83 -19.89 -25.31
CA ALA A 160 -6.16 -18.70 -25.83
C ALA A 160 -4.94 -18.31 -24.94
N LYS A 161 -5.10 -18.42 -23.63
CA LYS A 161 -4.00 -18.18 -22.68
C LYS A 161 -2.92 -19.26 -22.74
N VAL A 162 -3.30 -20.51 -22.98
CA VAL A 162 -2.37 -21.62 -23.22
C VAL A 162 -1.59 -21.36 -24.51
N MET A 163 -2.27 -20.99 -25.60
CA MET A 163 -1.65 -20.66 -26.88
C MET A 163 -0.69 -19.46 -26.77
N ASP A 164 -1.07 -18.40 -26.05
CA ASP A 164 -0.20 -17.23 -25.82
C ASP A 164 1.08 -17.61 -25.04
N LYS A 165 0.93 -18.51 -24.06
CA LYS A 165 2.04 -18.90 -23.17
C LYS A 165 2.98 -19.94 -23.80
N PHE A 166 2.45 -20.96 -24.44
CA PHE A 166 3.20 -22.11 -24.95
C PHE A 166 3.36 -22.12 -26.47
N GLY A 167 2.53 -21.38 -27.21
CA GLY A 167 2.50 -21.35 -28.67
C GLY A 167 1.88 -22.58 -29.29
N VAL A 168 1.20 -23.42 -28.51
CA VAL A 168 0.49 -24.65 -28.88
C VAL A 168 -0.79 -24.81 -28.08
N GLY A 169 -1.70 -25.70 -28.52
CA GLY A 169 -2.88 -26.08 -27.76
C GLY A 169 -2.56 -26.93 -26.52
N PRO A 170 -3.57 -27.14 -25.60
CA PRO A 170 -3.41 -27.95 -24.40
C PRO A 170 -2.88 -29.35 -24.65
N ASP A 171 -3.30 -29.98 -25.72
CA ASP A 171 -2.93 -31.33 -26.17
C ASP A 171 -1.44 -31.51 -26.54
N LYS A 172 -0.71 -30.41 -26.74
CA LYS A 172 0.69 -30.38 -27.17
C LYS A 172 1.64 -29.72 -26.16
N ILE A 173 1.13 -29.37 -24.97
CA ILE A 173 1.96 -28.73 -23.93
C ILE A 173 3.13 -29.63 -23.53
N THR A 174 2.86 -30.91 -23.30
CA THR A 174 3.88 -31.90 -22.88
C THR A 174 4.98 -32.04 -23.91
N ASP A 175 4.64 -32.00 -25.20
CA ASP A 175 5.63 -32.08 -26.30
C ASP A 175 6.56 -30.87 -26.32
N VAL A 176 5.98 -29.70 -26.09
CA VAL A 176 6.77 -28.45 -26.00
C VAL A 176 7.64 -28.43 -24.74
N GLN A 177 7.08 -28.84 -23.60
CA GLN A 177 7.85 -28.91 -22.34
C GLN A 177 8.98 -29.94 -22.39
N ALA A 178 8.81 -31.06 -23.08
CA ALA A 178 9.85 -32.05 -23.30
C ALA A 178 11.11 -31.47 -23.98
N LEU A 179 10.89 -30.52 -24.89
CA LEU A 179 11.98 -29.85 -25.62
C LEU A 179 12.60 -28.69 -24.82
N ILE A 180 11.78 -27.92 -24.10
CA ILE A 180 12.26 -26.76 -23.35
C ILE A 180 12.94 -27.19 -22.03
N GLY A 181 12.41 -28.21 -21.40
CA GLY A 181 12.71 -28.58 -20.02
C GLY A 181 12.07 -27.60 -19.01
N ASP A 182 12.39 -27.81 -17.74
CA ASP A 182 12.01 -26.94 -16.64
C ASP A 182 13.14 -26.76 -15.62
N SER A 183 13.64 -25.57 -15.50
CA SER A 183 14.70 -25.26 -14.54
C SER A 183 14.24 -25.27 -13.08
N VAL A 184 12.93 -25.12 -12.81
CA VAL A 184 12.37 -25.14 -11.46
C VAL A 184 12.32 -26.60 -10.96
N ASP A 185 11.91 -27.52 -11.82
CA ASP A 185 11.81 -28.94 -11.51
C ASP A 185 13.03 -29.74 -11.97
N ASN A 186 14.05 -29.04 -12.43
CA ASN A 186 15.30 -29.61 -12.92
C ASN A 186 15.08 -30.66 -14.05
N ILE A 187 14.14 -30.35 -14.96
CA ILE A 187 13.87 -31.15 -16.15
C ILE A 187 14.80 -30.66 -17.25
N PRO A 188 15.66 -31.53 -17.83
CA PRO A 188 16.79 -31.09 -18.64
C PRO A 188 16.42 -30.46 -19.98
N GLY A 189 15.37 -30.96 -20.66
CA GLY A 189 15.01 -30.52 -22.01
C GLY A 189 16.11 -30.73 -23.04
N VAL A 190 16.10 -29.92 -24.09
CA VAL A 190 17.16 -29.83 -25.11
C VAL A 190 17.88 -28.49 -24.97
N PRO A 191 19.10 -28.45 -24.43
CA PRO A 191 19.84 -27.21 -24.24
C PRO A 191 19.94 -26.38 -25.52
N GLY A 192 19.54 -25.11 -25.47
CA GLY A 192 19.54 -24.21 -26.63
C GLY A 192 18.25 -24.18 -27.46
N ILE A 193 17.22 -24.95 -27.06
CA ILE A 193 15.87 -24.86 -27.59
C ILE A 193 15.00 -24.12 -26.56
N GLY A 194 14.52 -22.94 -26.94
CA GLY A 194 13.59 -22.14 -26.12
C GLY A 194 12.14 -22.27 -26.58
N PRO A 195 11.17 -21.69 -25.82
CA PRO A 195 9.72 -21.86 -26.05
C PRO A 195 9.27 -21.63 -27.49
N LYS A 196 9.71 -20.54 -28.12
CA LYS A 196 9.34 -20.23 -29.51
C LYS A 196 9.84 -21.25 -30.51
N THR A 197 11.01 -21.82 -30.29
CA THR A 197 11.60 -22.83 -31.18
C THR A 197 10.90 -24.16 -30.99
N ALA A 198 10.66 -24.56 -29.75
CA ALA A 198 9.92 -25.78 -29.41
C ALA A 198 8.50 -25.75 -29.97
N ALA A 199 7.74 -24.68 -29.74
CA ALA A 199 6.41 -24.52 -30.30
C ALA A 199 6.39 -24.60 -31.85
N LYS A 200 7.38 -23.95 -32.50
CA LYS A 200 7.50 -24.03 -33.96
C LYS A 200 7.75 -25.46 -34.43
N LEU A 201 8.62 -26.19 -33.75
CA LEU A 201 8.91 -27.60 -34.14
C LEU A 201 7.69 -28.49 -33.96
N ILE A 202 6.97 -28.40 -32.87
CA ILE A 202 5.78 -29.20 -32.60
C ILE A 202 4.65 -28.82 -33.54
N ASN A 203 4.47 -27.54 -33.85
CA ASN A 203 3.47 -27.14 -34.88
C ASN A 203 3.83 -27.61 -36.31
N GLU A 204 5.15 -27.73 -36.61
CA GLU A 204 5.61 -28.17 -37.95
C GLU A 204 5.58 -29.69 -38.12
N PHE A 205 5.97 -30.43 -37.06
CA PHE A 205 6.16 -31.90 -37.15
C PHE A 205 5.02 -32.71 -36.56
N GLY A 206 4.14 -32.11 -35.74
CA GLY A 206 2.99 -32.76 -35.10
C GLY A 206 3.21 -33.03 -33.63
N THR A 207 3.62 -34.25 -33.24
CA THR A 207 3.91 -34.63 -31.85
C THR A 207 5.40 -34.73 -31.59
N PHE A 208 5.78 -34.90 -30.30
CA PHE A 208 7.17 -35.15 -29.89
C PHE A 208 7.76 -36.39 -30.57
N GLU A 209 7.00 -37.49 -30.62
CA GLU A 209 7.39 -38.75 -31.31
C GLU A 209 7.57 -38.55 -32.80
N GLU A 210 6.64 -37.83 -33.46
CA GLU A 210 6.74 -37.52 -34.86
C GLU A 210 7.93 -36.64 -35.20
N LEU A 211 8.23 -35.66 -34.33
CA LEU A 211 9.41 -34.82 -34.45
C LEU A 211 10.69 -35.67 -34.38
N LEU A 212 10.80 -36.57 -33.40
CA LEU A 212 11.96 -37.46 -33.27
C LEU A 212 12.09 -38.41 -34.49
N ALA A 213 10.97 -38.94 -35.00
CA ALA A 213 10.98 -39.80 -36.19
C ALA A 213 11.39 -39.05 -37.44
N LYS A 214 11.10 -37.75 -37.51
CA LYS A 214 11.37 -36.90 -38.69
C LYS A 214 12.53 -35.91 -38.45
N LYS A 215 13.31 -36.08 -37.38
CA LYS A 215 14.36 -35.13 -36.95
C LYS A 215 15.38 -34.79 -38.06
N ASP A 216 15.63 -35.74 -39.01
CA ASP A 216 16.51 -35.51 -40.13
C ASP A 216 15.96 -34.52 -41.18
N GLN A 217 14.65 -34.25 -41.15
CA GLN A 217 13.95 -33.30 -42.04
C GLN A 217 13.99 -31.85 -41.49
N ILE A 218 14.53 -31.63 -40.28
CA ILE A 218 14.65 -30.30 -39.71
C ILE A 218 15.59 -29.46 -40.59
N SER A 219 15.05 -28.38 -41.15
CA SER A 219 15.75 -27.51 -42.10
C SER A 219 16.92 -26.74 -41.47
N ASN A 220 16.83 -26.39 -40.20
CA ASN A 220 17.88 -25.69 -39.50
C ASN A 220 18.88 -26.69 -38.92
N VAL A 221 20.09 -26.73 -39.54
CA VAL A 221 21.20 -27.65 -39.17
C VAL A 221 21.59 -27.57 -37.70
N ARG A 222 21.59 -26.36 -37.11
CA ARG A 222 21.90 -26.19 -35.68
C ARG A 222 20.83 -26.86 -34.79
N ILE A 223 19.56 -26.64 -35.07
CA ILE A 223 18.45 -27.24 -34.30
C ILE A 223 18.45 -28.75 -34.48
N LYS A 224 18.67 -29.23 -35.73
CA LYS A 224 18.79 -30.65 -36.02
C LYS A 224 19.87 -31.32 -35.16
N ASN A 225 21.04 -30.73 -35.11
CA ASN A 225 22.16 -31.25 -34.32
C ASN A 225 21.82 -31.26 -32.82
N LEU A 226 21.21 -30.17 -32.31
CA LEU A 226 20.78 -30.10 -30.88
C LEU A 226 19.79 -31.22 -30.51
N ILE A 227 18.82 -31.51 -31.40
CA ILE A 227 17.87 -32.61 -31.16
C ILE A 227 18.58 -33.98 -31.21
N HIS A 228 19.49 -34.15 -32.15
CA HIS A 228 20.32 -35.39 -32.24
C HIS A 228 21.17 -35.59 -31.00
N ASP A 229 21.91 -34.58 -30.60
CA ASP A 229 22.90 -34.66 -29.50
C ASP A 229 22.20 -34.85 -28.11
N HIS A 230 20.97 -34.39 -27.98
CA HIS A 230 20.21 -34.41 -26.73
C HIS A 230 18.92 -35.26 -26.78
N GLU A 231 18.80 -36.18 -27.72
CA GLU A 231 17.61 -37.00 -27.89
C GLU A 231 17.19 -37.75 -26.63
N GLU A 232 18.15 -38.36 -25.94
CA GLU A 232 17.87 -39.10 -24.70
C GLU A 232 17.42 -38.18 -23.56
N SER A 233 18.00 -36.99 -23.47
CA SER A 233 17.59 -35.96 -22.54
C SER A 233 16.15 -35.50 -22.81
N ALA A 234 15.79 -35.30 -24.08
CA ALA A 234 14.44 -34.94 -24.48
C ALA A 234 13.41 -36.05 -24.16
N LYS A 235 13.77 -37.32 -24.37
CA LYS A 235 12.90 -38.46 -24.02
C LYS A 235 12.68 -38.57 -22.50
N ILE A 236 13.72 -38.39 -21.73
CA ILE A 236 13.59 -38.36 -20.25
C ILE A 236 12.68 -37.19 -19.85
N SER A 237 12.90 -36.03 -20.43
CA SER A 237 12.06 -34.85 -20.14
C SER A 237 10.59 -35.11 -20.49
N HIS A 238 10.32 -35.74 -21.64
CA HIS A 238 8.95 -36.09 -22.04
C HIS A 238 8.28 -37.03 -21.02
N GLN A 239 8.99 -38.04 -20.53
CA GLN A 239 8.48 -38.94 -19.49
C GLN A 239 8.22 -38.25 -18.16
N LEU A 240 9.00 -37.19 -17.83
CA LEU A 240 8.86 -36.44 -16.59
C LEU A 240 7.66 -35.47 -16.60
N VAL A 241 7.36 -34.87 -17.76
CA VAL A 241 6.29 -33.86 -17.87
C VAL A 241 4.90 -34.45 -18.09
N ILE A 242 4.79 -35.66 -18.55
CA ILE A 242 3.50 -36.36 -18.71
C ILE A 242 2.94 -36.72 -17.33
N LEU A 243 1.71 -36.27 -17.06
CA LEU A 243 1.00 -36.63 -15.85
C LEU A 243 0.43 -38.05 -15.95
N LYS A 244 0.61 -38.82 -14.90
CA LYS A 244 0.02 -40.16 -14.80
C LYS A 244 -1.46 -40.02 -14.44
N ASN A 245 -2.33 -40.49 -15.32
CA ASN A 245 -3.77 -40.32 -15.20
C ASN A 245 -4.57 -41.63 -15.06
N ASP A 246 -3.87 -42.73 -14.86
CA ASP A 246 -4.44 -44.08 -14.79
C ASP A 246 -4.39 -44.69 -13.35
N LEU A 247 -4.31 -43.82 -12.34
CA LEU A 247 -4.27 -44.28 -10.95
C LEU A 247 -5.66 -44.73 -10.49
N GLU A 248 -5.67 -45.76 -9.67
CA GLU A 248 -6.87 -46.17 -8.94
C GLU A 248 -7.30 -45.04 -8.01
N LEU A 249 -8.56 -44.59 -8.11
CA LEU A 249 -9.10 -43.51 -7.30
C LEU A 249 -9.37 -43.97 -5.87
N PRO A 250 -8.71 -43.38 -4.85
CA PRO A 250 -8.89 -43.75 -3.45
C PRO A 250 -10.31 -43.56 -2.93
N ILE A 251 -11.01 -42.55 -3.44
CA ILE A 251 -12.41 -42.22 -3.11
C ILE A 251 -13.17 -42.05 -4.43
N GLN A 252 -14.29 -42.77 -4.57
CA GLN A 252 -15.18 -42.54 -5.71
C GLN A 252 -15.90 -41.21 -5.57
N ILE A 253 -16.14 -40.52 -6.69
CA ILE A 253 -16.69 -39.13 -6.69
C ILE A 253 -18.05 -39.08 -5.95
N GLU A 254 -18.86 -40.08 -6.10
CA GLU A 254 -20.19 -40.23 -5.47
C GLU A 254 -20.10 -40.32 -3.94
N ASN A 255 -18.97 -40.75 -3.41
CA ASN A 255 -18.71 -40.92 -1.99
C ASN A 255 -17.98 -39.73 -1.36
N LEU A 256 -17.66 -38.70 -2.12
CA LEU A 256 -17.07 -37.50 -1.58
C LEU A 256 -18.04 -36.81 -0.63
N LYS A 257 -17.50 -36.37 0.51
CA LYS A 257 -18.24 -35.64 1.53
C LYS A 257 -18.67 -34.27 1.02
N ASP A 258 -19.81 -33.81 1.49
CA ASP A 258 -20.22 -32.44 1.37
C ASP A 258 -19.59 -31.61 2.50
N PHE A 259 -19.40 -30.34 2.28
CA PHE A 259 -18.95 -29.41 3.31
C PHE A 259 -19.91 -29.48 4.52
N ASP A 260 -19.33 -29.59 5.72
CA ASP A 260 -20.08 -29.61 6.98
C ASP A 260 -19.79 -28.36 7.80
N ASP A 261 -20.77 -27.44 7.87
CA ASP A 261 -20.68 -26.24 8.72
C ASP A 261 -20.96 -26.62 10.21
N SER A 262 -20.19 -27.58 10.68
CA SER A 262 -20.35 -28.14 12.03
C SER A 262 -19.68 -27.25 13.09
N PRO A 263 -20.04 -27.39 14.37
CA PRO A 263 -19.35 -26.77 15.49
C PRO A 263 -17.83 -27.03 15.52
N LYS A 264 -17.35 -28.11 14.90
CA LYS A 264 -15.93 -28.46 14.81
C LYS A 264 -15.10 -27.39 14.12
N LEU A 265 -15.62 -26.78 13.05
CA LEU A 265 -14.94 -25.73 12.31
C LEU A 265 -14.76 -24.48 13.17
N ASN A 266 -15.79 -24.09 13.89
CA ASN A 266 -15.70 -22.95 14.82
C ASN A 266 -14.79 -23.27 16.03
N ASP A 267 -14.77 -24.52 16.51
CA ASP A 267 -13.86 -24.92 17.59
C ASP A 267 -12.40 -24.91 17.11
N PHE A 268 -12.15 -25.31 15.86
CA PHE A 268 -10.83 -25.18 15.22
C PHE A 268 -10.42 -23.70 15.13
N PHE A 269 -11.29 -22.81 14.65
CA PHE A 269 -10.98 -21.39 14.57
C PHE A 269 -10.73 -20.75 15.95
N LYS A 270 -11.48 -21.12 16.97
CA LYS A 270 -11.22 -20.71 18.36
C LYS A 270 -9.87 -21.23 18.88
N LYS A 271 -9.54 -22.50 18.61
CA LYS A 271 -8.31 -23.16 19.04
C LYS A 271 -7.06 -22.44 18.50
N TYR A 272 -7.10 -21.97 17.24
CA TYR A 272 -6.01 -21.29 16.59
C TYR A 272 -6.16 -19.76 16.58
N GLU A 273 -7.19 -19.23 17.25
CA GLU A 273 -7.46 -17.79 17.45
C GLU A 273 -7.80 -17.04 16.16
N PHE A 274 -8.44 -17.70 15.22
CA PHE A 274 -8.93 -17.12 13.96
C PHE A 274 -10.30 -16.47 14.14
N LYS A 275 -10.36 -15.45 15.00
CA LYS A 275 -11.62 -14.80 15.39
C LYS A 275 -12.45 -14.30 14.20
N SER A 276 -11.79 -13.80 13.14
CA SER A 276 -12.44 -13.32 11.92
C SER A 276 -13.05 -14.42 11.04
N LEU A 277 -12.69 -15.69 11.26
CA LEU A 277 -13.23 -16.82 10.50
C LEU A 277 -14.32 -17.57 11.27
N ILE A 278 -14.60 -17.23 12.53
CA ILE A 278 -15.64 -17.87 13.33
C ILE A 278 -17.00 -17.59 12.71
N ARG A 279 -17.66 -18.62 12.22
CA ARG A 279 -19.02 -18.54 11.74
C ARG A 279 -19.97 -18.65 12.97
N THR A 280 -20.82 -17.65 13.18
CA THR A 280 -21.89 -17.74 14.16
C THR A 280 -22.91 -18.76 13.67
N SER A 281 -23.15 -19.83 14.47
CA SER A 281 -24.13 -20.86 14.14
C SER A 281 -25.49 -20.24 13.83
N ALA A 282 -26.22 -20.86 12.91
CA ALA A 282 -27.48 -20.41 12.31
C ALA A 282 -28.70 -20.29 13.29
N HIS A 283 -28.50 -19.88 14.55
CA HIS A 283 -29.55 -19.58 15.49
C HIS A 283 -29.54 -18.14 16.02
N GLU A 284 -28.59 -17.33 15.59
CA GLU A 284 -28.77 -15.87 15.60
C GLU A 284 -28.50 -15.38 14.19
N THR A 285 -29.45 -15.62 13.34
CA THR A 285 -29.52 -15.03 12.00
C THR A 285 -29.69 -13.51 12.14
N LYS A 286 -28.55 -12.78 12.16
CA LYS A 286 -28.54 -11.67 11.21
C LYS A 286 -28.37 -12.34 9.84
N PRO A 287 -29.31 -12.20 8.94
CA PRO A 287 -29.15 -12.74 7.61
C PRO A 287 -27.89 -12.12 7.01
N HIS A 288 -26.88 -12.94 6.63
CA HIS A 288 -26.35 -12.68 5.33
C HIS A 288 -27.59 -12.69 4.43
N ALA A 289 -28.07 -11.51 4.11
CA ALA A 289 -29.02 -11.35 3.05
C ALA A 289 -28.43 -12.19 1.93
N ALA A 290 -29.20 -13.15 1.43
CA ALA A 290 -28.88 -13.85 0.21
C ALA A 290 -28.21 -12.83 -0.70
N LYS A 291 -27.06 -13.15 -1.33
CA LYS A 291 -26.47 -12.30 -2.36
C LYS A 291 -27.66 -11.88 -3.22
N LYS A 292 -28.24 -10.71 -2.95
CA LYS A 292 -28.99 -10.02 -3.95
C LYS A 292 -27.86 -9.65 -4.90
N ASP A 293 -27.81 -10.29 -6.04
CA ASP A 293 -27.02 -9.79 -7.15
C ASP A 293 -27.52 -8.36 -7.37
N ILE A 294 -26.79 -7.40 -6.78
CA ILE A 294 -27.13 -5.99 -6.94
C ILE A 294 -26.75 -5.69 -8.38
N GLU A 295 -27.77 -5.53 -9.21
CA GLU A 295 -27.60 -5.11 -10.57
C GLU A 295 -27.22 -3.62 -10.56
N PHE A 296 -25.98 -3.33 -10.94
CA PHE A 296 -25.54 -1.94 -11.14
C PHE A 296 -26.11 -1.42 -12.45
N LYS A 297 -26.78 -0.27 -12.37
CA LYS A 297 -27.50 0.34 -13.49
C LYS A 297 -27.02 1.76 -13.76
N SER A 298 -27.07 2.17 -15.02
CA SER A 298 -26.92 3.57 -15.40
C SER A 298 -28.27 4.22 -15.67
N LEU A 299 -28.41 5.49 -15.30
CA LEU A 299 -29.51 6.35 -15.66
C LEU A 299 -29.00 7.41 -16.64
N ILE A 300 -29.50 7.39 -17.89
CA ILE A 300 -29.00 8.23 -18.98
C ILE A 300 -30.02 9.29 -19.45
N LYS A 301 -31.28 9.17 -19.06
CA LYS A 301 -32.33 10.10 -19.45
C LYS A 301 -32.68 11.05 -18.31
N THR A 302 -32.61 12.34 -18.55
CA THR A 302 -32.86 13.39 -17.56
C THR A 302 -34.17 13.21 -16.76
N PRO A 303 -35.34 12.86 -17.35
CA PRO A 303 -36.55 12.64 -16.54
C PRO A 303 -36.42 11.47 -15.57
N GLU A 304 -35.83 10.34 -15.99
CA GLU A 304 -35.64 9.16 -15.14
C GLU A 304 -34.65 9.46 -13.99
N ILE A 305 -33.59 10.23 -14.29
CA ILE A 305 -32.62 10.69 -13.27
C ILE A 305 -33.30 11.56 -12.22
N ILE A 306 -34.13 12.53 -12.64
CA ILE A 306 -34.82 13.43 -11.71
C ILE A 306 -35.82 12.65 -10.85
N GLU A 307 -36.60 11.75 -11.43
CA GLU A 307 -37.53 10.89 -10.70
C GLU A 307 -36.80 10.03 -9.65
N TYR A 308 -35.64 9.45 -10.04
CA TYR A 308 -34.80 8.69 -9.12
C TYR A 308 -34.28 9.58 -7.97
N LEU A 309 -33.71 10.76 -8.26
CA LEU A 309 -33.23 11.67 -7.20
C LEU A 309 -34.35 12.10 -6.26
N GLN A 310 -35.55 12.36 -6.78
CA GLN A 310 -36.70 12.70 -5.95
C GLN A 310 -37.15 11.53 -5.08
N SER A 311 -37.05 10.29 -5.56
CA SER A 311 -37.36 9.10 -4.76
C SER A 311 -36.42 8.92 -3.55
N LEU A 312 -35.19 9.42 -3.65
CA LEU A 312 -34.19 9.35 -2.57
C LEU A 312 -34.45 10.34 -1.43
N GLN A 313 -35.40 11.27 -1.54
CA GLN A 313 -35.73 12.21 -0.46
C GLN A 313 -36.30 11.53 0.82
N SER A 314 -36.76 10.29 0.69
CA SER A 314 -37.23 9.49 1.84
C SER A 314 -36.10 8.66 2.48
N GLU A 315 -34.92 8.61 1.86
CA GLU A 315 -33.79 7.85 2.38
C GLU A 315 -33.15 8.56 3.58
N ARG A 316 -32.62 7.76 4.51
CA ARG A 316 -31.87 8.29 5.67
C ARG A 316 -30.36 8.34 5.45
N ILE A 317 -29.86 7.48 4.58
CA ILE A 317 -28.43 7.30 4.30
C ILE A 317 -28.25 7.18 2.79
N LEU A 318 -27.32 7.95 2.23
CA LEU A 318 -27.01 7.99 0.81
C LEU A 318 -25.49 8.04 0.60
N ALA A 319 -24.92 7.00 0.01
CA ALA A 319 -23.53 7.04 -0.44
C ALA A 319 -23.44 7.75 -1.79
N ILE A 320 -22.44 8.60 -1.94
CA ILE A 320 -22.16 9.42 -3.12
C ILE A 320 -20.70 9.27 -3.50
N ASP A 321 -20.44 9.13 -4.80
CA ASP A 321 -19.10 9.10 -5.35
C ASP A 321 -19.08 9.81 -6.72
N LEU A 322 -17.97 10.47 -7.06
CA LEU A 322 -17.82 11.24 -8.28
C LEU A 322 -16.73 10.66 -9.20
N GLU A 323 -17.08 10.54 -10.47
CA GLU A 323 -16.09 10.31 -11.53
C GLU A 323 -15.76 11.64 -12.22
N THR A 324 -14.47 11.93 -12.40
CA THR A 324 -13.97 13.22 -12.89
C THR A 324 -12.90 13.06 -13.98
N ASP A 325 -12.63 14.15 -14.71
CA ASP A 325 -11.60 14.22 -15.76
C ASP A 325 -10.21 14.61 -15.22
N SER A 326 -10.10 15.00 -13.95
CA SER A 326 -8.84 15.46 -13.35
C SER A 326 -8.81 15.18 -11.84
N LEU A 327 -7.62 14.96 -11.32
CA LEU A 327 -7.38 14.91 -9.87
C LEU A 327 -7.25 16.29 -9.23
N ASP A 328 -7.00 17.34 -10.03
CA ASP A 328 -6.97 18.73 -9.55
C ASP A 328 -8.39 19.20 -9.28
N VAL A 329 -8.78 19.28 -8.01
CA VAL A 329 -10.12 19.70 -7.56
C VAL A 329 -10.54 21.09 -8.07
N ASN A 330 -9.58 21.96 -8.42
CA ASN A 330 -9.86 23.31 -8.91
C ASN A 330 -10.25 23.32 -10.39
N GLN A 331 -9.85 22.30 -11.16
CA GLN A 331 -10.09 22.20 -12.60
C GLN A 331 -11.03 21.05 -12.97
N ALA A 332 -11.15 20.01 -12.12
CA ALA A 332 -11.92 18.80 -12.39
C ALA A 332 -13.36 19.09 -12.81
N ASN A 333 -13.81 18.47 -13.89
CA ASN A 333 -15.21 18.44 -14.29
C ASN A 333 -15.84 17.10 -13.89
N ILE A 334 -17.13 17.13 -13.55
CA ILE A 334 -17.88 15.92 -13.22
C ILE A 334 -18.16 15.16 -14.53
N ILE A 335 -17.65 13.95 -14.64
CA ILE A 335 -17.93 12.99 -15.73
C ILE A 335 -19.15 12.17 -15.41
N GLY A 336 -19.38 11.86 -14.14
CA GLY A 336 -20.55 11.14 -13.68
C GLY A 336 -20.67 11.15 -12.17
N ILE A 337 -21.84 10.74 -11.68
CA ILE A 337 -22.18 10.66 -10.26
C ILE A 337 -22.73 9.28 -9.97
N SER A 338 -22.22 8.60 -8.96
CA SER A 338 -22.81 7.37 -8.46
C SER A 338 -23.46 7.57 -7.11
N LEU A 339 -24.60 6.92 -6.95
CA LEU A 339 -25.43 7.01 -5.75
C LEU A 339 -25.83 5.60 -5.31
N SER A 340 -25.73 5.32 -4.01
CA SER A 340 -26.18 4.05 -3.45
C SER A 340 -26.89 4.23 -2.12
N ASN A 341 -28.04 3.57 -1.99
CA ASN A 341 -28.63 3.21 -0.70
C ASN A 341 -28.31 1.73 -0.39
N ALA A 342 -28.87 1.15 0.66
CA ALA A 342 -28.58 -0.24 1.07
C ALA A 342 -28.89 -1.30 -0.01
N ASP A 343 -29.87 -1.03 -0.87
CA ASP A 343 -30.48 -2.00 -1.79
C ASP A 343 -30.16 -1.78 -3.28
N GLN A 344 -29.70 -0.59 -3.66
CA GLN A 344 -29.54 -0.16 -5.06
C GLN A 344 -28.34 0.74 -5.23
N ALA A 345 -27.68 0.63 -6.39
CA ALA A 345 -26.61 1.53 -6.80
C ALA A 345 -26.76 1.90 -8.26
N TYR A 346 -26.72 3.19 -8.54
CA TYR A 346 -26.86 3.75 -9.87
C TYR A 346 -25.71 4.68 -10.22
N TYR A 347 -25.31 4.62 -11.51
CA TYR A 347 -24.40 5.57 -12.11
C TYR A 347 -25.14 6.52 -13.04
N ILE A 348 -24.90 7.80 -12.90
CA ILE A 348 -25.46 8.88 -13.73
C ILE A 348 -24.32 9.49 -14.53
N PRO A 349 -24.05 8.99 -15.76
CA PRO A 349 -23.01 9.56 -16.61
C PRO A 349 -23.42 10.94 -17.13
N PHE A 350 -22.60 11.95 -16.90
CA PHE A 350 -22.73 13.24 -17.57
C PHE A 350 -22.15 13.19 -18.97
N LYS A 351 -21.11 12.36 -19.14
CA LYS A 351 -20.46 12.10 -20.42
C LYS A 351 -19.93 10.66 -20.48
N SER A 352 -20.25 9.97 -21.59
CA SER A 352 -19.72 8.66 -21.93
C SER A 352 -19.65 8.53 -23.46
N PRO A 353 -19.03 7.49 -24.03
CA PRO A 353 -19.04 7.26 -25.47
C PRO A 353 -20.45 7.13 -26.06
N GLU A 354 -21.41 6.62 -25.27
CA GLU A 354 -22.78 6.35 -25.67
C GLU A 354 -23.77 7.46 -25.32
N ASN A 355 -23.40 8.39 -24.40
CA ASN A 355 -24.31 9.43 -23.93
C ASN A 355 -23.54 10.67 -23.47
N GLU A 356 -24.08 11.86 -23.80
CA GLU A 356 -23.59 13.14 -23.26
C GLU A 356 -24.78 14.02 -22.90
N LEU A 357 -24.89 14.39 -21.63
CA LEU A 357 -25.95 15.27 -21.12
C LEU A 357 -25.64 16.72 -21.50
N THR A 358 -26.66 17.45 -21.95
CA THR A 358 -26.51 18.88 -22.17
C THR A 358 -26.19 19.64 -20.88
N SER A 359 -25.47 20.77 -20.95
CA SER A 359 -25.17 21.60 -19.77
C SER A 359 -26.44 22.03 -19.02
N LYS A 360 -27.56 22.20 -19.72
CA LYS A 360 -28.88 22.52 -19.10
C LYS A 360 -29.43 21.34 -18.29
N ASP A 361 -29.25 20.13 -18.79
CA ASP A 361 -29.71 18.91 -18.06
C ASP A 361 -28.80 18.62 -16.89
N GLN A 362 -27.47 18.76 -17.04
CA GLN A 362 -26.52 18.66 -15.93
C GLN A 362 -26.88 19.64 -14.80
N THR A 363 -27.19 20.92 -15.14
CA THR A 363 -27.62 21.93 -14.15
C THR A 363 -28.89 21.54 -13.42
N LYS A 364 -29.88 20.93 -14.11
CA LYS A 364 -31.11 20.44 -13.45
C LYS A 364 -30.83 19.30 -12.51
N ILE A 365 -30.01 18.34 -12.92
CA ILE A 365 -29.63 17.16 -12.11
C ILE A 365 -28.89 17.60 -10.86
N LEU A 366 -27.89 18.49 -11.01
CA LEU A 366 -27.13 19.03 -9.87
C LEU A 366 -28.01 19.82 -8.89
N LYS A 367 -29.05 20.52 -9.40
CA LYS A 367 -30.03 21.21 -8.53
C LYS A 367 -30.86 20.24 -7.70
N GLU A 368 -31.33 19.13 -8.27
CA GLU A 368 -32.04 18.07 -7.53
C GLU A 368 -31.09 17.37 -6.54
N LEU A 369 -29.85 17.07 -6.95
CA LEU A 369 -28.83 16.50 -6.06
C LEU A 369 -28.54 17.45 -4.87
N ASN A 370 -28.50 18.76 -5.09
CA ASN A 370 -28.30 19.74 -4.02
C ASN A 370 -29.39 19.65 -2.95
N LEU A 371 -30.66 19.41 -3.33
CA LEU A 371 -31.74 19.23 -2.34
C LEU A 371 -31.49 18.05 -1.41
N LEU A 372 -30.91 16.95 -1.92
CA LEU A 372 -30.53 15.79 -1.10
C LEU A 372 -29.28 16.11 -0.24
N CYS A 373 -28.29 16.79 -0.82
CA CYS A 373 -27.05 17.09 -0.13
C CYS A 373 -27.20 18.13 0.98
N GLU A 374 -28.06 19.11 0.82
CA GLU A 374 -28.35 20.13 1.83
C GLU A 374 -29.35 19.68 2.89
N ASP A 375 -30.07 18.57 2.68
CA ASP A 375 -31.00 18.07 3.69
C ASP A 375 -30.24 17.47 4.88
N PRO A 376 -30.33 18.03 6.10
CA PRO A 376 -29.63 17.52 7.27
C PRO A 376 -30.19 16.19 7.79
N SER A 377 -31.38 15.77 7.37
CA SER A 377 -32.02 14.50 7.76
C SER A 377 -31.48 13.32 6.96
N ILE A 378 -30.82 13.58 5.81
CA ILE A 378 -30.13 12.58 4.98
C ILE A 378 -28.65 12.59 5.32
N LEU A 379 -28.12 11.48 5.79
CA LEU A 379 -26.70 11.31 6.02
C LEU A 379 -25.98 10.93 4.71
N LYS A 380 -25.10 11.77 4.21
CA LYS A 380 -24.28 11.50 3.03
C LYS A 380 -23.03 10.73 3.43
N ILE A 381 -22.70 9.67 2.70
CA ILE A 381 -21.51 8.86 2.93
C ILE A 381 -20.57 9.00 1.72
N PHE A 382 -19.32 9.30 2.00
CA PHE A 382 -18.26 9.41 0.99
C PHE A 382 -17.10 8.48 1.34
N HIS A 383 -16.25 8.23 0.35
CA HIS A 383 -14.91 7.70 0.57
C HIS A 383 -13.88 8.73 0.12
N ASN A 384 -13.29 9.48 1.05
CA ASN A 384 -12.49 10.69 0.83
C ASN A 384 -13.36 11.93 0.51
N ALA A 385 -14.32 12.20 1.38
CA ALA A 385 -15.27 13.31 1.28
C ALA A 385 -14.63 14.67 0.92
N LYS A 386 -13.37 14.89 1.30
CA LYS A 386 -12.63 16.11 1.00
C LYS A 386 -12.56 16.39 -0.50
N TYR A 387 -12.32 15.37 -1.32
CA TYR A 387 -12.24 15.51 -2.77
C TYR A 387 -13.61 15.83 -3.39
N ASP A 388 -14.60 14.98 -3.14
CA ASP A 388 -15.93 15.11 -3.76
C ASP A 388 -16.65 16.39 -3.35
N SER A 389 -16.58 16.75 -2.06
CA SER A 389 -17.31 17.92 -1.55
C SER A 389 -16.75 19.26 -2.09
N VAL A 390 -15.45 19.37 -2.38
CA VAL A 390 -14.89 20.56 -3.04
C VAL A 390 -15.40 20.68 -4.46
N ILE A 391 -15.43 19.60 -5.22
CA ILE A 391 -15.95 19.59 -6.58
C ILE A 391 -17.46 19.90 -6.57
N LEU A 392 -18.24 19.21 -5.76
CA LEU A 392 -19.68 19.47 -5.62
C LEU A 392 -19.97 20.95 -5.30
N LYS A 393 -19.22 21.55 -4.37
CA LYS A 393 -19.36 22.98 -4.00
C LYS A 393 -19.08 23.92 -5.20
N ARG A 394 -18.11 23.60 -6.05
CA ARG A 394 -17.84 24.36 -7.30
C ARG A 394 -19.02 24.31 -8.27
N PHE A 395 -19.75 23.21 -8.27
CA PHE A 395 -20.97 23.04 -9.06
C PHE A 395 -22.25 23.40 -8.29
N HIS A 396 -22.14 24.20 -7.21
CA HIS A 396 -23.26 24.69 -6.39
C HIS A 396 -24.07 23.59 -5.68
N VAL A 397 -23.42 22.49 -5.35
CA VAL A 397 -24.00 21.44 -4.51
C VAL A 397 -23.31 21.48 -3.14
N ASN A 398 -24.06 21.90 -2.12
CA ASN A 398 -23.56 22.03 -0.75
C ASN A 398 -23.85 20.75 0.05
N THR A 399 -22.86 20.22 0.72
CA THR A 399 -23.01 18.98 1.48
C THR A 399 -23.02 19.27 2.98
N VAL A 400 -24.08 18.86 3.64
CA VAL A 400 -24.20 18.88 5.11
C VAL A 400 -24.43 17.47 5.64
N SER A 401 -24.17 17.21 6.92
CA SER A 401 -24.41 15.88 7.56
C SER A 401 -23.77 14.73 6.77
N PHE A 402 -22.45 14.68 6.75
CA PHE A 402 -21.72 13.62 6.03
C PHE A 402 -20.87 12.74 6.96
N GLN A 403 -20.48 11.57 6.46
CA GLN A 403 -19.44 10.70 7.03
C GLN A 403 -18.44 10.33 5.93
N ASP A 404 -17.21 9.95 6.35
CA ASP A 404 -16.11 9.61 5.44
C ASP A 404 -15.51 8.26 5.82
N THR A 405 -15.73 7.26 4.99
CA THR A 405 -15.28 5.87 5.27
C THR A 405 -13.77 5.71 5.23
N LEU A 406 -13.03 6.57 4.51
CA LEU A 406 -11.56 6.61 4.55
C LEU A 406 -11.08 7.04 5.94
N LEU A 407 -11.64 8.13 6.49
CA LEU A 407 -11.28 8.64 7.81
C LEU A 407 -11.80 7.73 8.94
N MET A 408 -12.98 7.11 8.78
CA MET A 408 -13.48 6.08 9.70
C MET A 408 -12.48 4.92 9.78
N SER A 409 -12.04 4.42 8.64
CA SER A 409 -11.04 3.36 8.61
C SER A 409 -9.70 3.79 9.18
N PHE A 410 -9.26 5.02 8.92
CA PHE A 410 -8.03 5.55 9.50
C PHE A 410 -8.09 5.58 11.02
N PHE A 411 -9.22 5.95 11.59
CA PHE A 411 -9.42 5.93 13.04
C PHE A 411 -9.40 4.50 13.62
N ILE A 412 -10.10 3.53 12.98
CA ILE A 412 -10.27 2.16 13.49
C ILE A 412 -9.06 1.28 13.14
N ASN A 413 -8.59 1.33 11.88
CA ASN A 413 -7.70 0.33 11.27
C ASN A 413 -6.28 0.87 10.99
N ASN A 414 -5.89 2.01 11.56
CA ASN A 414 -4.59 2.61 11.31
C ASN A 414 -3.44 1.61 11.59
N GLY A 415 -2.70 1.27 10.55
CA GLY A 415 -1.61 0.28 10.57
C GLY A 415 -2.05 -1.17 10.28
N LEU A 416 -3.35 -1.50 10.22
CA LEU A 416 -3.86 -2.85 9.87
C LEU A 416 -4.01 -3.04 8.37
N THR A 417 -4.52 -2.04 7.67
CA THR A 417 -4.74 -2.08 6.23
C THR A 417 -4.44 -0.73 5.60
N LYS A 418 -4.45 -0.66 4.27
CA LYS A 418 -4.53 0.61 3.56
C LYS A 418 -5.96 1.11 3.60
N HIS A 419 -6.14 2.41 3.43
CA HIS A 419 -7.43 3.07 3.59
C HIS A 419 -8.11 3.41 2.26
N ASN A 420 -7.59 2.93 1.11
CA ASN A 420 -8.29 3.03 -0.17
C ASN A 420 -9.49 2.08 -0.24
N LEU A 421 -10.43 2.38 -1.10
CA LEU A 421 -11.70 1.68 -1.18
C LEU A 421 -11.55 0.19 -1.48
N GLU A 422 -10.66 -0.17 -2.42
CA GLU A 422 -10.45 -1.55 -2.84
C GLU A 422 -9.84 -2.41 -1.72
N ASP A 423 -8.76 -1.92 -1.06
CA ASP A 423 -8.10 -2.64 0.02
C ASP A 423 -9.03 -2.78 1.25
N LEU A 424 -9.88 -1.77 1.52
CA LEU A 424 -10.87 -1.82 2.60
C LEU A 424 -12.02 -2.76 2.30
N TYR A 425 -12.55 -2.72 1.08
CA TYR A 425 -13.64 -3.60 0.67
C TYR A 425 -13.18 -5.06 0.78
N TYR A 426 -11.98 -5.36 0.30
CA TYR A 426 -11.37 -6.67 0.48
C TYR A 426 -11.15 -7.03 1.97
N TYR A 427 -10.68 -6.07 2.78
CA TYR A 427 -10.44 -6.31 4.21
C TYR A 427 -11.70 -6.68 5.00
N TYR A 428 -12.82 -6.01 4.71
CA TYR A 428 -14.07 -6.23 5.42
C TYR A 428 -14.93 -7.37 4.85
N PHE A 429 -14.90 -7.58 3.54
CA PHE A 429 -15.82 -8.50 2.86
C PHE A 429 -15.14 -9.67 2.16
N GLY A 430 -13.81 -9.65 2.01
CA GLY A 430 -13.05 -10.70 1.31
C GLY A 430 -13.24 -10.68 -0.22
N GLU A 431 -13.95 -9.70 -0.77
CA GLU A 431 -14.28 -9.58 -2.17
C GLU A 431 -13.33 -8.60 -2.86
N GLU A 432 -12.85 -8.97 -4.06
CA GLU A 432 -12.05 -8.05 -4.88
C GLU A 432 -12.96 -7.10 -5.66
N LYS A 433 -12.66 -5.81 -5.58
CA LYS A 433 -13.29 -4.77 -6.39
C LYS A 433 -12.41 -4.47 -7.60
N GLU A 434 -13.02 -4.19 -8.75
CA GLU A 434 -12.31 -3.76 -9.93
C GLU A 434 -11.51 -2.48 -9.65
N LYS A 435 -10.27 -2.41 -10.16
CA LYS A 435 -9.37 -1.29 -9.88
C LYS A 435 -9.44 -0.27 -11.00
N PHE A 436 -9.46 1.01 -10.67
CA PHE A 436 -9.46 2.12 -11.62
C PHE A 436 -8.42 1.93 -12.75
N LYS A 437 -7.19 1.54 -12.41
CA LYS A 437 -6.10 1.30 -13.37
C LYS A 437 -6.39 0.23 -14.42
N ASP A 438 -7.35 -0.65 -14.17
CA ASP A 438 -7.73 -1.73 -15.09
C ASP A 438 -8.94 -1.29 -15.94
N VAL A 439 -9.88 -0.54 -15.35
CA VAL A 439 -11.04 0.05 -16.05
C VAL A 439 -10.63 1.12 -17.06
N ILE A 440 -9.62 1.94 -16.71
CA ILE A 440 -9.14 3.03 -17.58
C ILE A 440 -8.32 2.55 -18.78
N LYS A 441 -8.20 1.24 -19.01
CA LYS A 441 -7.49 0.64 -20.14
C LYS A 441 -8.45 0.09 -21.17
N ASN A 442 -8.16 0.40 -22.45
CA ASN A 442 -8.86 -0.22 -23.57
C ASN A 442 -8.35 -1.66 -23.83
N GLU A 443 -9.03 -2.38 -24.74
CA GLU A 443 -8.67 -3.75 -25.15
C GLU A 443 -7.20 -3.88 -25.62
N SER A 444 -6.62 -2.82 -26.19
CA SER A 444 -5.21 -2.75 -26.58
C SER A 444 -4.25 -2.44 -25.44
N LYS A 445 -4.71 -2.43 -24.17
CA LYS A 445 -3.97 -2.09 -22.94
C LYS A 445 -3.39 -0.66 -22.95
N ARG A 446 -3.95 0.25 -23.73
CA ARG A 446 -3.65 1.69 -23.70
C ARG A 446 -4.65 2.38 -22.79
N ASN A 447 -4.18 3.37 -22.02
CA ASN A 447 -5.08 4.16 -21.19
C ASN A 447 -6.02 4.99 -22.08
N TYR A 448 -7.30 5.03 -21.70
CA TYR A 448 -8.21 6.08 -22.13
C TYR A 448 -7.67 7.46 -21.66
N LYS A 449 -8.10 8.52 -22.32
CA LYS A 449 -7.69 9.88 -21.94
C LYS A 449 -8.20 10.23 -20.54
N ASP A 450 -9.46 10.00 -20.30
CA ASP A 450 -10.13 10.16 -19.02
C ASP A 450 -11.32 9.16 -18.92
N PHE A 451 -12.04 9.20 -17.82
CA PHE A 451 -13.13 8.27 -17.54
C PHE A 451 -14.31 8.39 -18.53
N SER A 452 -14.48 9.54 -19.22
CA SER A 452 -15.54 9.73 -20.22
C SER A 452 -15.38 8.87 -21.48
N GLU A 453 -14.21 8.32 -21.72
CA GLU A 453 -13.93 7.42 -22.84
C GLU A 453 -14.16 5.93 -22.48
N VAL A 454 -14.43 5.61 -21.22
CA VAL A 454 -14.72 4.24 -20.77
C VAL A 454 -16.12 3.83 -21.27
N PRO A 455 -16.30 2.63 -21.87
CA PRO A 455 -17.62 2.14 -22.28
C PRO A 455 -18.63 2.15 -21.14
N LEU A 456 -19.85 2.59 -21.42
CA LEU A 456 -20.87 2.87 -20.39
C LEU A 456 -21.11 1.70 -19.43
N GLN A 457 -21.15 0.46 -19.92
CA GLN A 457 -21.37 -0.70 -19.07
C GLN A 457 -20.21 -0.91 -18.08
N ALA A 458 -18.96 -0.77 -18.54
CA ALA A 458 -17.78 -0.89 -17.70
C ALA A 458 -17.71 0.26 -16.68
N ALA A 459 -17.98 1.49 -17.12
CA ALA A 459 -18.07 2.66 -16.24
C ALA A 459 -19.17 2.50 -15.19
N THR A 460 -20.34 1.96 -15.57
CA THR A 460 -21.46 1.69 -14.66
C THR A 460 -21.08 0.68 -13.59
N ASN A 461 -20.51 -0.45 -14.00
CA ASN A 461 -20.09 -1.49 -13.06
C ASN A 461 -19.06 -0.97 -12.05
N TYR A 462 -18.10 -0.19 -12.51
CA TYR A 462 -17.06 0.39 -11.66
C TYR A 462 -17.65 1.45 -10.70
N ALA A 463 -18.25 2.51 -11.24
CA ALA A 463 -18.68 3.67 -10.48
C ALA A 463 -19.84 3.37 -9.51
N ALA A 464 -20.87 2.61 -9.95
CA ALA A 464 -21.95 2.21 -9.05
C ALA A 464 -21.47 1.28 -7.94
N HIS A 465 -20.46 0.43 -8.23
CA HIS A 465 -19.83 -0.40 -7.20
C HIS A 465 -19.07 0.44 -6.18
N ASP A 466 -18.47 1.60 -6.55
CA ASP A 466 -17.77 2.49 -5.62
C ASP A 466 -18.74 3.09 -4.60
N ALA A 467 -19.87 3.62 -5.04
CA ALA A 467 -20.90 4.10 -4.14
C ALA A 467 -21.48 2.99 -3.26
N TYR A 468 -21.71 1.79 -3.81
CA TYR A 468 -22.19 0.64 -3.04
C TYR A 468 -21.18 0.18 -1.99
N ALA A 469 -19.92 0.04 -2.37
CA ALA A 469 -18.84 -0.34 -1.47
C ALA A 469 -18.67 0.68 -0.33
N THR A 470 -18.79 1.96 -0.64
CA THR A 470 -18.76 3.05 0.33
C THR A 470 -19.91 2.94 1.34
N HIS A 471 -21.12 2.63 0.88
CA HIS A 471 -22.27 2.38 1.76
C HIS A 471 -22.04 1.18 2.69
N LYS A 472 -21.60 0.05 2.12
CA LYS A 472 -21.32 -1.18 2.89
C LYS A 472 -20.20 -1.00 3.91
N LEU A 473 -19.14 -0.30 3.57
CA LEU A 473 -18.06 0.03 4.50
C LEU A 473 -18.54 0.90 5.66
N TYR A 474 -19.42 1.87 5.38
CA TYR A 474 -20.04 2.65 6.45
C TYR A 474 -20.85 1.77 7.41
N GLU A 475 -21.72 0.89 6.91
CA GLU A 475 -22.47 -0.05 7.74
C GLU A 475 -21.55 -0.91 8.64
N ALA A 476 -20.44 -1.41 8.09
CA ALA A 476 -19.50 -2.25 8.81
C ALA A 476 -18.70 -1.49 9.89
N MET A 477 -18.41 -0.20 9.68
CA MET A 477 -17.53 0.58 10.57
C MET A 477 -18.30 1.44 11.59
N GLN A 478 -19.53 1.85 11.31
CA GLN A 478 -20.28 2.76 12.19
C GLN A 478 -20.45 2.23 13.63
N GLN A 479 -20.74 0.93 13.77
CA GLN A 479 -20.89 0.31 15.08
C GLN A 479 -19.55 0.31 15.83
N GLN A 480 -18.46 -0.02 15.14
CA GLN A 480 -17.12 -0.05 15.74
C GLN A 480 -16.71 1.32 16.28
N ILE A 481 -17.02 2.42 15.57
CA ILE A 481 -16.75 3.79 16.05
C ILE A 481 -17.60 4.12 17.26
N SER A 482 -18.91 3.76 17.27
CA SER A 482 -19.81 4.09 18.37
C SER A 482 -19.46 3.38 19.68
N GLU A 483 -18.80 2.25 19.62
CA GLU A 483 -18.37 1.45 20.79
C GLU A 483 -17.04 1.95 21.40
N VAL A 484 -16.31 2.86 20.75
CA VAL A 484 -15.00 3.38 21.21
C VAL A 484 -15.19 4.70 21.95
N SER A 485 -14.68 4.79 23.18
CA SER A 485 -14.77 6.00 24.02
C SER A 485 -14.09 7.22 23.38
N ASP A 486 -13.05 6.98 22.55
CA ASP A 486 -12.24 8.04 21.94
C ASP A 486 -12.72 8.42 20.53
N SER A 487 -13.96 8.07 20.18
CA SER A 487 -14.59 8.39 18.87
C SER A 487 -14.64 9.89 18.55
N TRP A 488 -14.52 10.75 19.56
CA TRP A 488 -14.37 12.20 19.39
C TRP A 488 -13.17 12.56 18.49
N ILE A 489 -12.11 11.75 18.47
CA ILE A 489 -10.95 11.96 17.58
C ILE A 489 -11.40 11.94 16.11
N TYR A 490 -12.28 11.02 15.74
CA TYR A 490 -12.85 10.98 14.41
C TYR A 490 -13.81 12.16 14.17
N TYR A 491 -14.77 12.37 15.09
CA TYR A 491 -15.83 13.36 14.88
C TYR A 491 -15.36 14.81 15.01
N ASP A 492 -14.52 15.09 16.02
CA ASP A 492 -14.10 16.45 16.35
C ASP A 492 -12.75 16.85 15.76
N ILE A 493 -11.89 15.89 15.42
CA ILE A 493 -10.60 16.20 14.78
C ILE A 493 -10.62 15.82 13.30
N ASP A 494 -10.58 14.53 12.94
CA ASP A 494 -10.28 14.13 11.56
C ASP A 494 -11.32 14.64 10.56
N LYS A 495 -12.60 14.50 10.89
CA LYS A 495 -13.70 14.92 10.04
C LYS A 495 -13.76 16.45 9.86
N LYS A 496 -13.61 17.21 10.95
CA LYS A 496 -13.57 18.68 10.87
C LYS A 496 -12.32 19.18 10.17
N LEU A 497 -11.17 18.52 10.42
CA LEU A 497 -9.92 18.86 9.75
C LEU A 497 -10.00 18.69 8.23
N SER A 498 -10.78 17.74 7.72
CA SER A 498 -10.97 17.60 6.28
C SER A 498 -11.55 18.89 5.65
N LEU A 499 -12.44 19.58 6.36
CA LEU A 499 -13.02 20.86 5.92
C LEU A 499 -11.99 22.01 6.03
N VAL A 500 -11.20 22.06 7.10
CA VAL A 500 -10.11 23.05 7.25
C VAL A 500 -9.07 22.90 6.15
N LEU A 501 -8.71 21.64 5.82
CA LEU A 501 -7.76 21.38 4.75
C LEU A 501 -8.27 21.79 3.37
N GLN A 502 -9.58 21.71 3.10
CA GLN A 502 -10.17 22.27 1.88
C GLN A 502 -9.87 23.78 1.75
N GLU A 503 -10.02 24.53 2.84
CA GLU A 503 -9.72 25.97 2.84
C GLU A 503 -8.22 26.24 2.67
N VAL A 504 -7.36 25.51 3.37
CA VAL A 504 -5.89 25.62 3.24
C VAL A 504 -5.42 25.30 1.82
N GLU A 505 -5.93 24.22 1.24
CA GLU A 505 -5.65 23.81 -0.15
C GLU A 505 -6.17 24.84 -1.16
N SER A 506 -7.37 25.38 -0.95
CA SER A 506 -7.94 26.44 -1.78
C SER A 506 -7.15 27.75 -1.67
N ASN A 507 -6.70 28.12 -0.47
CA ASN A 507 -5.84 29.28 -0.27
C ASN A 507 -4.52 29.15 -1.04
N GLY A 508 -3.87 27.97 -0.97
CA GLY A 508 -2.59 27.70 -1.60
C GLY A 508 -1.47 28.65 -1.15
N CYS A 509 -0.29 28.49 -1.71
CA CYS A 509 0.88 29.34 -1.46
C CYS A 509 1.23 30.16 -2.69
N LYS A 510 1.38 31.47 -2.54
CA LYS A 510 1.81 32.34 -3.64
C LYS A 510 3.31 32.21 -3.89
N ILE A 511 3.70 32.16 -5.17
CA ILE A 511 5.10 32.00 -5.57
C ILE A 511 5.55 33.09 -6.54
N ASP A 512 6.84 33.44 -6.48
CA ASP A 512 7.50 34.31 -7.46
C ASP A 512 8.05 33.45 -8.63
N LEU A 513 7.25 33.34 -9.70
CA LEU A 513 7.62 32.58 -10.90
C LEU A 513 8.88 33.14 -11.59
N LYS A 514 9.11 34.46 -11.53
CA LYS A 514 10.30 35.07 -12.14
C LYS A 514 11.56 34.66 -11.37
N PHE A 515 11.47 34.68 -10.06
CA PHE A 515 12.56 34.22 -9.19
C PHE A 515 12.83 32.71 -9.42
N LEU A 516 11.80 31.89 -9.47
CA LEU A 516 11.95 30.44 -9.72
C LEU A 516 12.60 30.16 -11.08
N THR A 517 12.15 30.81 -12.15
CA THR A 517 12.74 30.65 -13.48
C THR A 517 14.22 31.06 -13.51
N LYS A 518 14.59 32.12 -12.79
CA LYS A 518 15.98 32.52 -12.66
C LYS A 518 16.80 31.49 -11.90
N LEU A 519 16.27 31.02 -10.76
CA LEU A 519 16.91 30.00 -9.94
C LEU A 519 17.12 28.69 -10.72
N GLU A 520 16.15 28.28 -11.51
CA GLU A 520 16.23 27.10 -12.38
C GLU A 520 17.37 27.21 -13.40
N LYS A 521 17.49 28.38 -14.08
CA LYS A 521 18.60 28.63 -15.01
C LYS A 521 19.96 28.56 -14.31
N ASP A 522 20.08 29.14 -13.13
CA ASP A 522 21.32 29.10 -12.36
C ASP A 522 21.68 27.66 -11.93
N LEU A 523 20.69 26.87 -11.49
CA LEU A 523 20.89 25.46 -11.12
C LEU A 523 21.25 24.59 -12.33
N ASN A 524 20.59 24.75 -13.47
CA ASN A 524 20.92 24.02 -14.69
C ASN A 524 22.34 24.30 -15.16
N LYS A 525 22.84 25.54 -15.06
CA LYS A 525 24.21 25.88 -15.35
C LYS A 525 25.21 25.16 -14.42
N GLU A 526 24.87 25.01 -13.14
CA GLU A 526 25.69 24.24 -12.20
C GLU A 526 25.64 22.74 -12.51
N ILE A 527 24.48 22.20 -12.90
CA ILE A 527 24.34 20.80 -13.36
C ILE A 527 25.26 20.54 -14.55
N GLU A 528 25.24 21.39 -15.58
CA GLU A 528 26.14 21.29 -16.74
C GLU A 528 27.63 21.33 -16.35
N ASN A 529 27.98 22.17 -15.39
CA ASN A 529 29.38 22.24 -14.90
C ASN A 529 29.79 20.95 -14.18
N ILE A 530 28.87 20.35 -13.41
CA ILE A 530 29.12 19.07 -12.70
C ILE A 530 29.20 17.93 -13.73
N GLU A 531 28.33 17.88 -14.72
CA GLU A 531 28.34 16.88 -15.82
C GLU A 531 29.68 16.89 -16.56
N LYS A 532 30.19 18.07 -16.93
CA LYS A 532 31.52 18.19 -17.56
C LYS A 532 32.62 17.62 -16.69
N LYS A 533 32.56 17.78 -15.36
CA LYS A 533 33.54 17.18 -14.43
C LYS A 533 33.42 15.66 -14.41
N ILE A 534 32.18 15.15 -14.33
CA ILE A 534 31.90 13.69 -14.32
C ILE A 534 32.41 13.07 -15.64
N PHE A 535 32.07 13.66 -16.80
CA PHE A 535 32.50 13.14 -18.11
C PHE A 535 34.00 13.22 -18.31
N LYS A 536 34.67 14.23 -17.77
CA LYS A 536 36.13 14.32 -17.77
C LYS A 536 36.75 13.17 -16.97
N ILE A 537 36.18 12.78 -15.83
CA ILE A 537 36.69 11.69 -14.99
C ILE A 537 36.37 10.33 -15.64
N SER A 538 35.18 10.14 -16.19
CA SER A 538 34.76 8.89 -16.84
C SER A 538 35.44 8.65 -18.18
N GLY A 539 35.89 9.73 -18.85
CA GLY A 539 36.46 9.70 -20.19
C GLY A 539 35.45 9.56 -21.32
N GLU A 540 34.17 9.59 -21.02
CA GLU A 540 33.03 9.50 -21.97
C GLU A 540 31.77 10.12 -21.40
N GLU A 541 30.84 10.54 -22.28
CA GLU A 541 29.50 10.98 -21.91
C GLU A 541 28.58 9.76 -21.71
N PHE A 542 27.76 9.81 -20.66
CA PHE A 542 26.81 8.77 -20.34
C PHE A 542 25.62 9.35 -19.57
N ASN A 543 24.53 8.59 -19.46
CA ASN A 543 23.38 9.01 -18.64
C ASN A 543 23.67 8.79 -17.15
N ILE A 544 24.02 9.87 -16.44
CA ILE A 544 24.36 9.87 -14.99
C ILE A 544 23.18 9.40 -14.14
N GLY A 545 21.95 9.58 -14.61
CA GLY A 545 20.73 9.09 -13.98
C GLY A 545 20.50 7.57 -14.12
N SER A 546 21.23 6.89 -15.04
CA SER A 546 21.07 5.45 -15.29
C SER A 546 21.96 4.60 -14.36
N PRO A 547 21.37 3.82 -13.42
CA PRO A 547 22.12 2.94 -12.53
C PRO A 547 22.98 1.92 -13.30
N LYS A 548 22.52 1.47 -14.47
CA LYS A 548 23.21 0.50 -15.31
C LYS A 548 24.47 1.10 -15.92
N GLN A 549 24.35 2.27 -16.56
CA GLN A 549 25.51 2.95 -17.17
C GLN A 549 26.51 3.38 -16.09
N LEU A 550 26.03 3.85 -14.95
CA LEU A 550 26.89 4.20 -13.83
C LEU A 550 27.68 2.99 -13.29
N THR A 551 27.06 1.81 -13.27
CA THR A 551 27.76 0.56 -12.91
C THR A 551 28.88 0.24 -13.91
N GLU A 552 28.67 0.45 -15.20
CA GLU A 552 29.67 0.24 -16.24
C GLU A 552 30.85 1.21 -16.09
N ILE A 553 30.57 2.49 -15.81
CA ILE A 553 31.59 3.49 -15.53
C ILE A 553 32.40 3.13 -14.27
N PHE A 554 31.76 2.71 -13.19
CA PHE A 554 32.48 2.29 -11.99
C PHE A 554 33.39 1.09 -12.23
N LYS A 555 32.96 0.11 -13.04
CA LYS A 555 33.81 -1.01 -13.46
C LYS A 555 35.00 -0.54 -14.28
N LYS A 556 34.79 0.39 -15.23
CA LYS A 556 35.85 0.94 -16.09
C LYS A 556 36.89 1.73 -15.30
N LEU A 557 36.46 2.44 -14.24
CA LEU A 557 37.33 3.21 -13.35
C LEU A 557 37.94 2.36 -12.21
N ASP A 558 37.73 1.05 -12.20
CA ASP A 558 38.15 0.11 -11.14
C ASP A 558 37.68 0.53 -9.72
N VAL A 559 36.50 1.15 -9.64
CA VAL A 559 35.90 1.54 -8.36
C VAL A 559 35.34 0.31 -7.62
N LYS A 560 35.88 0.03 -6.45
CA LYS A 560 35.45 -1.12 -5.62
C LYS A 560 34.14 -0.85 -4.93
N VAL A 561 33.05 -1.35 -5.49
CA VAL A 561 31.72 -1.32 -4.85
C VAL A 561 31.43 -2.67 -4.18
N THR A 562 31.27 -2.66 -2.87
CA THR A 562 31.06 -3.88 -2.07
C THR A 562 29.62 -4.39 -2.12
N LYS A 563 28.61 -3.51 -2.35
CA LYS A 563 27.20 -3.88 -2.36
C LYS A 563 26.69 -4.09 -3.78
N LYS A 564 26.08 -5.27 -4.00
CA LYS A 564 25.45 -5.66 -5.27
C LYS A 564 23.94 -5.73 -5.17
N THR A 565 23.26 -5.57 -6.30
CA THR A 565 21.82 -5.81 -6.45
C THR A 565 21.55 -7.33 -6.49
N LYS A 566 20.28 -7.74 -6.42
CA LYS A 566 19.89 -9.15 -6.63
C LYS A 566 20.31 -9.69 -8.01
N ALA A 567 20.42 -8.82 -9.00
CA ALA A 567 20.89 -9.14 -10.36
C ALA A 567 22.44 -9.16 -10.51
N GLY A 568 23.20 -8.89 -9.44
CA GLY A 568 24.67 -8.91 -9.44
C GLY A 568 25.34 -7.58 -9.83
N ASP A 569 24.57 -6.56 -10.22
CA ASP A 569 25.09 -5.23 -10.55
C ASP A 569 25.44 -4.44 -9.28
N PHE A 570 26.32 -3.43 -9.43
CA PHE A 570 26.64 -2.55 -8.32
C PHE A 570 25.42 -1.74 -7.88
N GLN A 571 25.22 -1.64 -6.55
CA GLN A 571 24.26 -0.67 -6.02
C GLN A 571 24.84 0.74 -6.16
N THR A 572 24.05 1.65 -6.70
CA THR A 572 24.43 3.06 -6.90
C THR A 572 23.53 4.01 -6.12
N ASN A 573 22.93 3.54 -5.00
CA ASN A 573 22.11 4.36 -4.13
C ASN A 573 22.96 5.38 -3.33
N VAL A 574 22.31 6.37 -2.75
CA VAL A 574 22.97 7.47 -2.01
C VAL A 574 23.94 6.94 -0.95
N LYS A 575 23.55 5.92 -0.16
CA LYS A 575 24.42 5.34 0.89
C LYS A 575 25.73 4.75 0.37
N VAL A 576 25.68 4.14 -0.82
CA VAL A 576 26.87 3.59 -1.47
C VAL A 576 27.76 4.71 -2.00
N LEU A 577 27.14 5.73 -2.61
CA LEU A 577 27.89 6.89 -3.11
C LEU A 577 28.53 7.71 -1.97
N GLU A 578 27.84 7.90 -0.84
CA GLU A 578 28.41 8.53 0.38
C GLU A 578 29.59 7.73 0.94
N GLN A 579 29.51 6.41 0.91
CA GLN A 579 30.61 5.55 1.32
C GLN A 579 31.80 5.74 0.38
N LEU A 580 31.59 5.72 -0.94
CA LEU A 580 32.65 5.91 -1.93
C LEU A 580 33.27 7.32 -1.83
N GLU A 581 32.48 8.35 -1.58
CA GLU A 581 32.95 9.71 -1.30
C GLU A 581 33.88 9.72 -0.07
N SER A 582 33.46 9.06 1.03
CA SER A 582 34.29 8.94 2.23
C SER A 582 35.59 8.17 2.02
N GLU A 583 35.63 7.29 1.03
CA GLU A 583 36.80 6.54 0.58
C GLU A 583 37.68 7.34 -0.41
N GLY A 584 37.28 8.59 -0.72
CA GLY A 584 38.03 9.48 -1.60
C GLY A 584 37.77 9.28 -3.10
N VAL A 585 36.69 8.62 -3.49
CA VAL A 585 36.31 8.43 -4.90
C VAL A 585 35.69 9.71 -5.45
N GLU A 586 36.43 10.55 -6.13
CA GLU A 586 36.04 11.88 -6.61
C GLU A 586 34.74 11.88 -7.44
N ILE A 587 34.58 10.92 -8.36
CA ILE A 587 33.39 10.85 -9.20
C ILE A 587 32.10 10.64 -8.36
N ALA A 588 32.19 9.95 -7.22
CA ALA A 588 31.04 9.72 -6.34
C ALA A 588 30.52 11.01 -5.73
N SER A 589 31.40 11.91 -5.28
CA SER A 589 31.05 13.25 -4.79
C SER A 589 30.31 14.07 -5.85
N HIS A 590 30.83 14.10 -7.09
CA HIS A 590 30.20 14.83 -8.18
C HIS A 590 28.84 14.24 -8.57
N ILE A 591 28.68 12.90 -8.54
CA ILE A 591 27.38 12.24 -8.80
C ILE A 591 26.37 12.56 -7.68
N LEU A 592 26.78 12.61 -6.42
CA LEU A 592 25.91 13.03 -5.31
C LEU A 592 25.45 14.48 -5.50
N GLN A 593 26.35 15.40 -5.84
CA GLN A 593 26.03 16.79 -6.15
C GLN A 593 25.07 16.89 -7.35
N TRP A 594 25.36 16.20 -8.44
CA TRP A 594 24.51 16.17 -9.63
C TRP A 594 23.09 15.70 -9.29
N ARG A 595 22.95 14.59 -8.56
CA ARG A 595 21.64 14.09 -8.11
C ARG A 595 20.88 15.08 -7.23
N GLN A 596 21.59 15.75 -6.33
CA GLN A 596 21.00 16.76 -5.46
C GLN A 596 20.42 17.92 -6.28
N TYR A 597 21.22 18.49 -7.20
CA TYR A 597 20.81 19.62 -8.02
C TYR A 597 19.70 19.23 -9.01
N SER A 598 19.82 18.09 -9.70
CA SER A 598 18.81 17.59 -10.63
C SER A 598 17.47 17.33 -9.93
N LYS A 599 17.51 16.77 -8.72
CA LYS A 599 16.31 16.58 -7.91
C LYS A 599 15.67 17.92 -7.51
N LEU A 600 16.47 18.91 -7.16
CA LEU A 600 15.97 20.24 -6.79
C LEU A 600 15.31 20.93 -7.98
N VAL A 601 15.87 20.83 -9.17
CA VAL A 601 15.26 21.37 -10.39
C VAL A 601 13.97 20.64 -10.71
N SER A 602 13.99 19.33 -10.87
CA SER A 602 12.82 18.55 -11.30
C SER A 602 11.67 18.56 -10.28
N THR A 603 11.99 18.53 -8.98
CA THR A 603 10.97 18.40 -7.93
C THR A 603 10.42 19.74 -7.47
N TYR A 604 11.22 20.81 -7.54
CA TYR A 604 10.81 22.09 -6.98
C TYR A 604 10.76 23.22 -8.02
N THR A 605 11.82 23.55 -8.74
CA THR A 605 11.75 24.76 -9.60
C THR A 605 10.82 24.55 -10.80
N SER A 606 10.96 23.46 -11.54
CA SER A 606 10.09 23.15 -12.68
C SER A 606 8.69 22.75 -12.21
N SER A 607 8.59 21.80 -11.26
CA SER A 607 7.29 21.30 -10.78
C SER A 607 6.43 22.38 -10.13
N LEU A 608 7.00 23.26 -9.29
CA LEU A 608 6.23 24.37 -8.69
C LEU A 608 5.70 25.34 -9.74
N ALA A 609 6.49 25.64 -10.79
CA ALA A 609 6.05 26.50 -11.86
C ALA A 609 4.92 25.87 -12.71
N GLU A 610 4.97 24.54 -12.92
CA GLU A 610 3.93 23.80 -13.65
C GLU A 610 2.60 23.71 -12.88
N HIS A 611 2.65 23.67 -11.53
CA HIS A 611 1.47 23.57 -10.67
C HIS A 611 0.90 24.93 -10.25
N ALA A 612 1.49 26.04 -10.71
CA ALA A 612 0.97 27.37 -10.39
C ALA A 612 -0.32 27.68 -11.16
N ASP A 613 -1.31 28.20 -10.47
CA ASP A 613 -2.54 28.71 -11.07
C ASP A 613 -2.33 30.07 -11.77
N SER A 614 -3.41 30.62 -12.33
CA SER A 614 -3.41 31.95 -13.00
C SER A 614 -3.06 33.12 -12.08
N ASN A 615 -3.06 32.91 -10.75
CA ASN A 615 -2.73 33.91 -9.74
C ASN A 615 -1.33 33.68 -9.13
N ASP A 616 -0.51 32.81 -9.75
CA ASP A 616 0.80 32.38 -9.27
C ASP A 616 0.70 31.66 -7.90
N ARG A 617 -0.37 30.90 -7.64
CA ARG A 617 -0.54 30.12 -6.40
C ARG A 617 -0.39 28.63 -6.66
N VAL A 618 0.24 27.94 -5.72
CA VAL A 618 0.43 26.48 -5.74
C VAL A 618 -0.47 25.85 -4.67
N HIS A 619 -1.28 24.90 -5.09
CA HIS A 619 -2.27 24.22 -4.27
C HIS A 619 -1.82 22.76 -4.00
N SER A 620 -1.24 22.54 -2.82
CA SER A 620 -0.80 21.20 -2.40
C SER A 620 -1.96 20.42 -1.80
N THR A 621 -2.05 19.14 -2.08
CA THR A 621 -3.05 18.25 -1.47
C THR A 621 -2.52 17.67 -0.16
N PHE A 622 -3.28 17.82 0.94
CA PHE A 622 -2.95 17.26 2.25
C PHE A 622 -3.76 15.99 2.53
N ASN A 623 -3.08 14.90 2.86
CA ASN A 623 -3.71 13.61 3.16
C ASN A 623 -3.65 13.32 4.67
N ILE A 624 -4.84 13.11 5.28
CA ILE A 624 -4.98 12.82 6.73
C ILE A 624 -4.59 11.38 7.03
N ALA A 625 -4.98 10.44 6.19
CA ALA A 625 -4.89 8.99 6.42
C ALA A 625 -3.65 8.33 5.79
N ALA A 626 -2.57 9.07 5.59
CA ALA A 626 -1.40 8.57 4.84
C ALA A 626 -0.31 7.95 5.72
N THR A 627 -0.23 8.30 7.00
CA THR A 627 0.87 7.89 7.88
C THR A 627 0.36 7.19 9.14
N ILE A 628 1.09 6.17 9.60
CA ILE A 628 0.74 5.43 10.83
C ILE A 628 0.78 6.31 12.09
N THR A 629 1.60 7.37 12.07
CA THR A 629 1.72 8.32 13.18
C THR A 629 0.62 9.38 13.20
N GLY A 630 -0.25 9.42 12.19
CA GLY A 630 -1.28 10.44 12.08
C GLY A 630 -0.80 11.79 11.53
N ARG A 631 0.47 11.94 11.18
CA ARG A 631 0.98 13.14 10.51
C ARG A 631 0.31 13.32 9.15
N LEU A 632 0.00 14.56 8.80
CA LEU A 632 -0.42 14.91 7.45
C LEU A 632 0.72 14.64 6.46
N SER A 633 0.39 14.21 5.27
CA SER A 633 1.33 14.19 4.16
C SER A 633 0.86 15.14 3.06
N SER A 634 1.80 15.74 2.36
CA SER A 634 1.57 16.68 1.27
C SER A 634 1.96 16.02 -0.07
N SER A 635 1.15 16.24 -1.10
CA SER A 635 1.39 15.76 -2.47
C SER A 635 0.91 16.78 -3.50
N GLU A 636 1.43 16.70 -4.70
CA GLU A 636 1.02 17.42 -5.90
C GLU A 636 0.89 18.96 -5.74
N PRO A 637 1.98 19.68 -5.40
CA PRO A 637 3.32 19.19 -5.10
C PRO A 637 3.58 18.96 -3.60
N ASN A 638 4.57 18.11 -3.25
CA ASN A 638 4.94 17.89 -1.87
C ASN A 638 5.77 19.05 -1.31
N LEU A 639 5.15 19.97 -0.57
CA LEU A 639 5.80 21.11 0.05
C LEU A 639 6.57 20.75 1.34
N GLN A 640 6.22 19.64 2.00
CA GLN A 640 6.86 19.20 3.25
C GLN A 640 8.29 18.71 3.07
N ASN A 641 8.70 18.40 1.83
CA ASN A 641 10.04 17.92 1.52
C ASN A 641 11.01 19.01 1.03
N ILE A 642 10.62 20.28 1.03
CA ILE A 642 11.50 21.39 0.64
C ILE A 642 12.63 21.49 1.68
N PRO A 643 13.92 21.37 1.27
CA PRO A 643 15.03 21.34 2.21
C PRO A 643 15.17 22.64 3.00
N ILE A 644 15.38 22.52 4.32
CA ILE A 644 15.60 23.70 5.20
C ILE A 644 17.10 23.97 5.40
N ARG A 645 17.91 22.89 5.48
CA ARG A 645 19.29 22.97 5.95
C ARG A 645 20.30 23.38 4.89
N THR A 646 19.94 23.27 3.60
CA THR A 646 20.85 23.60 2.50
C THR A 646 20.62 25.03 2.02
N GLU A 647 21.68 25.71 1.59
CA GLU A 647 21.59 27.06 1.03
C GLU A 647 20.65 27.15 -0.18
N ILE A 648 20.59 26.09 -1.00
CA ILE A 648 19.68 26.05 -2.15
C ILE A 648 18.24 25.85 -1.69
N GLY A 649 18.01 25.02 -0.68
CA GLY A 649 16.69 24.84 -0.08
C GLY A 649 16.15 26.14 0.49
N LYS A 650 16.98 26.94 1.18
CA LYS A 650 16.61 28.28 1.64
C LYS A 650 16.24 29.21 0.47
N LYS A 651 16.98 29.15 -0.66
CA LYS A 651 16.62 29.92 -1.87
C LYS A 651 15.27 29.49 -2.44
N ILE A 652 14.92 28.18 -2.43
CA ILE A 652 13.61 27.72 -2.87
C ILE A 652 12.50 28.29 -1.97
N ARG A 653 12.69 28.29 -0.64
CA ARG A 653 11.74 28.91 0.31
C ARG A 653 11.57 30.42 0.06
N THR A 654 12.61 31.12 -0.43
CA THR A 654 12.52 32.53 -0.79
C THR A 654 11.56 32.78 -1.97
N ALA A 655 11.28 31.77 -2.78
CA ALA A 655 10.30 31.88 -3.87
C ALA A 655 8.85 31.97 -3.39
N PHE A 656 8.54 31.53 -2.16
CA PHE A 656 7.21 31.64 -1.57
C PHE A 656 7.04 33.02 -0.96
N ILE A 657 6.11 33.80 -1.48
CA ILE A 657 5.86 35.19 -1.15
C ILE A 657 4.43 35.40 -0.66
N ALA A 658 4.18 36.49 0.01
CA ALA A 658 2.82 36.86 0.40
C ALA A 658 2.09 37.60 -0.74
N GLU A 659 0.77 37.59 -0.69
CA GLU A 659 -0.07 38.44 -1.51
C GLU A 659 0.09 39.91 -1.14
N LYS A 660 -0.34 40.81 -2.05
CA LYS A 660 -0.29 42.25 -1.80
C LYS A 660 -1.00 42.58 -0.49
N ASP A 661 -0.43 43.50 0.29
CA ASP A 661 -0.90 43.95 1.61
C ASP A 661 -0.85 42.87 2.72
N HIS A 662 -0.15 41.73 2.46
CA HIS A 662 0.12 40.67 3.44
C HIS A 662 1.62 40.47 3.65
N GLU A 663 1.98 39.87 4.76
CA GLU A 663 3.31 39.35 5.08
C GLU A 663 3.19 37.85 5.39
N LEU A 664 4.23 37.07 5.02
CA LEU A 664 4.28 35.65 5.41
C LEU A 664 4.73 35.54 6.85
N TYR A 665 4.03 34.72 7.63
CA TYR A 665 4.39 34.33 8.99
C TYR A 665 4.45 32.82 9.09
N SER A 666 5.52 32.34 9.71
CA SER A 666 5.70 30.94 10.07
C SER A 666 5.56 30.80 11.59
N PHE A 667 4.80 29.79 12.02
CA PHE A 667 4.63 29.42 13.43
C PHE A 667 5.05 27.96 13.59
N ASP A 668 6.13 27.70 14.33
CA ASP A 668 6.69 26.36 14.53
C ASP A 668 6.66 25.97 15.99
N TYR A 669 6.24 24.74 16.28
CA TYR A 669 6.28 24.22 17.63
C TYR A 669 7.73 24.02 18.10
N SER A 670 8.09 24.66 19.19
CA SER A 670 9.44 24.55 19.79
C SER A 670 9.65 23.19 20.41
N GLN A 671 10.47 22.33 19.77
CA GLN A 671 10.89 21.02 20.27
C GLN A 671 9.72 20.12 20.70
N ILE A 672 8.65 20.09 19.93
CA ILE A 672 7.38 19.47 20.32
C ILE A 672 7.51 17.99 20.70
N GLU A 673 8.30 17.20 19.96
CA GLU A 673 8.46 15.77 20.25
C GLU A 673 9.16 15.53 21.60
N LEU A 674 10.09 16.39 22.00
CA LEU A 674 10.73 16.33 23.33
C LEU A 674 9.76 16.74 24.45
N ARG A 675 8.90 17.74 24.21
CA ARG A 675 7.85 18.16 25.15
C ARG A 675 6.79 17.06 25.31
N VAL A 676 6.37 16.44 24.22
CA VAL A 676 5.46 15.29 24.26
C VAL A 676 6.08 14.09 24.95
N LEU A 677 7.37 13.79 24.72
CA LEU A 677 8.07 12.74 25.45
C LEU A 677 8.12 13.05 26.96
N CYS A 678 8.40 14.29 27.32
CA CYS A 678 8.37 14.72 28.72
C CYS A 678 7.01 14.47 29.38
N GLU A 679 5.93 14.85 28.69
CA GLU A 679 4.57 14.62 29.17
C GLU A 679 4.24 13.12 29.28
N ALA A 680 4.69 12.31 28.31
CA ALA A 680 4.41 10.88 28.26
C ALA A 680 5.18 10.08 29.33
N CYS A 681 6.43 10.46 29.64
CA CYS A 681 7.27 9.75 30.59
C CYS A 681 7.27 10.38 32.00
N GLU A 682 6.75 11.60 32.16
CA GLU A 682 6.73 12.37 33.41
C GLU A 682 8.10 12.42 34.11
N ASP A 683 9.20 12.54 33.35
CA ASP A 683 10.53 12.63 33.92
C ASP A 683 10.71 13.98 34.63
N PRO A 684 11.01 14.00 35.94
CA PRO A 684 11.04 15.24 36.73
C PRO A 684 12.16 16.19 36.29
N ASN A 685 13.29 15.68 35.83
CA ASN A 685 14.41 16.50 35.37
C ASN A 685 14.10 17.18 34.04
N LEU A 686 13.44 16.45 33.16
CA LEU A 686 13.02 16.95 31.84
C LEU A 686 11.89 17.98 32.01
N LEU A 687 10.91 17.68 32.87
CA LEU A 687 9.80 18.59 33.18
C LEU A 687 10.30 19.92 33.79
N LYS A 688 11.20 19.85 34.77
CA LYS A 688 11.81 21.03 35.37
C LYS A 688 12.54 21.88 34.33
N ALA A 689 13.32 21.25 33.43
CA ALA A 689 14.02 21.96 32.37
C ALA A 689 13.08 22.75 31.45
N PHE A 690 11.94 22.15 31.05
CA PHE A 690 10.95 22.83 30.22
C PHE A 690 10.15 23.93 30.97
N GLN A 691 9.85 23.72 32.26
CA GLN A 691 9.16 24.72 33.06
C GLN A 691 10.05 25.96 33.34
N GLU A 692 11.36 25.77 33.48
CA GLU A 692 12.36 26.83 33.69
C GLU A 692 12.91 27.41 32.38
N ASP A 693 12.36 27.00 31.22
CA ASP A 693 12.75 27.42 29.85
C ASP A 693 14.26 27.23 29.56
N GLN A 694 14.84 26.15 30.08
CA GLN A 694 16.23 25.79 29.84
C GLN A 694 16.44 25.22 28.44
N ASP A 695 17.60 25.51 27.82
CA ASP A 695 18.00 24.81 26.59
C ASP A 695 18.29 23.34 26.89
N ILE A 696 17.33 22.47 26.51
CA ILE A 696 17.42 21.02 26.77
C ILE A 696 18.64 20.38 26.09
N HIS A 697 19.06 20.88 24.90
CA HIS A 697 20.23 20.33 24.22
C HIS A 697 21.53 20.74 24.95
N GLN A 698 21.57 21.97 25.52
CA GLN A 698 22.68 22.42 26.34
C GLN A 698 22.75 21.60 27.63
N SER A 699 21.63 21.44 28.35
CA SER A 699 21.54 20.65 29.56
C SER A 699 21.93 19.18 29.33
N THR A 700 21.43 18.57 28.26
CA THR A 700 21.82 17.21 27.86
C THR A 700 23.31 17.10 27.55
N GLY A 701 23.86 18.05 26.78
CA GLY A 701 25.29 18.05 26.43
C GLY A 701 26.21 18.17 27.64
N GLN A 702 25.88 19.05 28.58
CA GLN A 702 26.63 19.19 29.86
C GLN A 702 26.70 17.86 30.63
N LEU A 703 25.60 17.15 30.66
CA LEU A 703 25.46 15.87 31.36
C LEU A 703 26.14 14.72 30.65
N VAL A 704 25.79 14.52 29.38
CA VAL A 704 26.28 13.37 28.57
C VAL A 704 27.80 13.43 28.41
N PHE A 705 28.36 14.62 28.22
CA PHE A 705 29.80 14.83 28.06
C PHE A 705 30.52 15.15 29.37
N ASN A 706 29.79 15.21 30.48
CA ASN A 706 30.31 15.57 31.81
C ASN A 706 31.12 16.88 31.81
N LYS A 707 30.55 17.93 31.18
CA LYS A 707 31.16 19.26 31.03
C LYS A 707 30.30 20.33 31.71
N LYS A 708 30.90 21.28 32.44
CA LYS A 708 30.18 22.44 33.02
C LYS A 708 29.72 23.44 31.94
N SER A 709 30.47 23.55 30.84
CA SER A 709 30.15 24.39 29.70
C SER A 709 30.40 23.59 28.42
N ILE A 710 29.52 23.72 27.44
CA ILE A 710 29.63 23.04 26.15
C ILE A 710 29.73 24.08 25.03
N ASN A 711 30.42 23.70 23.96
CA ASN A 711 30.51 24.49 22.74
C ASN A 711 29.39 24.11 21.74
N ASP A 712 29.31 24.85 20.64
CA ASP A 712 28.29 24.63 19.61
C ASP A 712 28.31 23.20 19.01
N ASN A 713 29.51 22.61 18.89
CA ASN A 713 29.63 21.24 18.43
C ASN A 713 29.09 20.22 19.43
N ASP A 714 29.41 20.40 20.72
CA ASP A 714 28.88 19.57 21.80
C ASP A 714 27.32 19.70 21.82
N ARG A 715 26.78 20.92 21.69
CA ARG A 715 25.34 21.17 21.63
C ARG A 715 24.70 20.49 20.41
N ARG A 716 25.34 20.54 19.26
CA ARG A 716 24.91 19.83 18.05
C ARG A 716 24.90 18.32 18.27
N MET A 717 25.95 17.77 18.91
CA MET A 717 26.00 16.34 19.24
C MET A 717 24.90 15.96 20.24
N ALA A 718 24.64 16.78 21.25
CA ALA A 718 23.56 16.57 22.21
C ALA A 718 22.18 16.59 21.52
N LYS A 719 21.97 17.45 20.53
CA LYS A 719 20.76 17.45 19.70
C LYS A 719 20.58 16.11 18.96
N ILE A 720 21.65 15.57 18.39
CA ILE A 720 21.63 14.25 17.72
C ILE A 720 21.31 13.14 18.73
N ILE A 721 21.87 13.20 19.93
CA ILE A 721 21.61 12.23 21.01
C ILE A 721 20.14 12.28 21.43
N ASN A 722 19.60 13.46 21.76
CA ASN A 722 18.21 13.64 22.15
C ASN A 722 17.23 13.03 21.13
N PHE A 723 17.33 13.45 19.89
CA PHE A 723 16.44 12.92 18.83
C PHE A 723 16.73 11.47 18.50
N GLY A 724 18.01 11.07 18.48
CA GLY A 724 18.39 9.68 18.22
C GLY A 724 17.76 8.72 19.22
N ILE A 725 17.79 9.05 20.51
CA ILE A 725 17.22 8.21 21.58
C ILE A 725 15.71 8.13 21.46
N ILE A 726 15.02 9.25 21.21
CA ILE A 726 13.55 9.26 20.98
C ILE A 726 13.17 8.31 19.85
N TYR A 727 13.95 8.28 18.76
CA TYR A 727 13.71 7.41 17.63
C TYR A 727 14.26 5.99 17.79
N GLY A 728 14.69 5.61 19.00
CA GLY A 728 15.19 4.27 19.29
C GLY A 728 16.47 3.92 18.54
N ILE A 729 17.39 4.89 18.40
CA ILE A 729 18.68 4.67 17.73
C ILE A 729 19.49 3.62 18.47
N SER A 730 20.08 2.69 17.71
CA SER A 730 21.03 1.75 18.29
C SER A 730 22.38 2.44 18.59
N GLN A 731 23.14 1.89 19.54
CA GLN A 731 24.52 2.31 19.83
C GLN A 731 25.38 2.41 18.57
N TYR A 732 25.26 1.45 17.63
CA TYR A 732 25.98 1.48 16.34
C TYR A 732 25.52 2.65 15.44
N GLY A 733 24.22 2.90 15.40
CA GLY A 733 23.64 4.03 14.64
C GLY A 733 24.10 5.37 15.18
N LEU A 734 24.11 5.54 16.51
CA LEU A 734 24.56 6.74 17.18
C LEU A 734 26.07 6.97 16.96
N ALA A 735 26.89 5.93 17.11
CA ALA A 735 28.33 5.99 16.85
C ALA A 735 28.63 6.50 15.45
N LYS A 736 27.92 5.99 14.44
CA LYS A 736 28.07 6.41 13.05
C LYS A 736 27.66 7.88 12.83
N GLN A 737 26.56 8.33 13.44
CA GLN A 737 26.09 9.72 13.28
C GLN A 737 26.98 10.75 13.96
N LEU A 738 27.58 10.39 15.09
CA LEU A 738 28.45 11.27 15.86
C LEU A 738 29.92 11.20 15.41
N GLY A 739 30.31 10.17 14.63
CA GLY A 739 31.71 9.93 14.26
C GLY A 739 32.57 9.48 15.44
N VAL A 740 32.00 8.76 16.41
CA VAL A 740 32.68 8.28 17.64
C VAL A 740 32.71 6.74 17.67
N SER A 741 33.46 6.17 18.59
CA SER A 741 33.49 4.72 18.82
C SER A 741 32.17 4.19 19.37
N ASN A 742 31.89 2.88 19.15
CA ASN A 742 30.72 2.22 19.74
C ASN A 742 30.72 2.27 21.27
N ALA A 743 31.89 2.23 21.92
CA ALA A 743 32.00 2.32 23.37
C ALA A 743 31.59 3.71 23.88
N GLU A 744 32.02 4.78 23.21
CA GLU A 744 31.65 6.16 23.57
C GLU A 744 30.14 6.38 23.33
N ALA A 745 29.60 5.92 22.21
CA ALA A 745 28.17 6.02 21.95
C ALA A 745 27.32 5.28 23.00
N LYS A 746 27.79 4.11 23.45
CA LYS A 746 27.14 3.39 24.56
C LYS A 746 27.17 4.20 25.86
N LEU A 747 28.32 4.75 26.19
CA LEU A 747 28.48 5.60 27.41
C LEU A 747 27.53 6.82 27.35
N PHE A 748 27.37 7.44 26.18
CA PHE A 748 26.45 8.57 26.02
C PHE A 748 25.00 8.16 26.24
N ILE A 749 24.58 7.00 25.73
CA ILE A 749 23.24 6.44 25.94
C ILE A 749 23.02 6.10 27.41
N ASP A 750 23.99 5.46 28.06
CA ASP A 750 23.90 5.06 29.47
C ASP A 750 23.80 6.31 30.37
N ASN A 751 24.64 7.34 30.16
CA ASN A 751 24.59 8.62 30.86
C ASN A 751 23.24 9.33 30.65
N TYR A 752 22.69 9.29 29.43
CA TYR A 752 21.39 9.89 29.15
C TYR A 752 20.27 9.23 29.98
N PHE A 753 20.20 7.90 29.98
CA PHE A 753 19.17 7.18 30.73
C PHE A 753 19.39 7.22 32.25
N GLN A 754 20.64 7.41 32.72
CA GLN A 754 20.90 7.67 34.13
C GLN A 754 20.32 9.02 34.57
N LYS A 755 20.35 10.02 33.71
CA LYS A 755 19.78 11.35 33.96
C LYS A 755 18.28 11.42 33.82
N PHE A 756 17.74 10.71 32.82
CA PHE A 756 16.33 10.67 32.48
C PHE A 756 15.79 9.21 32.54
N PRO A 757 15.70 8.63 33.74
CA PRO A 757 15.37 7.21 33.89
C PRO A 757 13.97 6.88 33.39
N ASN A 758 13.00 7.77 33.57
CA ASN A 758 11.62 7.57 33.17
C ASN A 758 11.48 7.42 31.64
N ILE A 759 12.40 7.98 30.83
CA ILE A 759 12.39 7.79 29.36
C ILE A 759 12.65 6.32 29.02
N ASN A 760 13.64 5.68 29.68
CA ASN A 760 13.93 4.26 29.43
C ASN A 760 12.75 3.36 29.83
N ASP A 761 12.10 3.66 30.96
CA ASP A 761 10.95 2.90 31.46
C ASP A 761 9.73 3.10 30.54
N PHE A 762 9.49 4.31 30.04
CA PHE A 762 8.49 4.61 29.04
C PHE A 762 8.72 3.80 27.76
N MET A 763 9.96 3.81 27.23
CA MET A 763 10.29 3.06 26.00
C MET A 763 10.04 1.55 26.16
N LYS A 764 10.48 0.95 27.27
CA LYS A 764 10.29 -0.48 27.57
C LYS A 764 8.80 -0.82 27.71
N SER A 765 8.07 -0.08 28.54
CA SER A 765 6.66 -0.32 28.81
C SER A 765 5.81 -0.15 27.54
N THR A 766 6.16 0.80 26.66
CA THR A 766 5.49 1.01 25.38
C THR A 766 5.68 -0.19 24.44
N VAL A 767 6.91 -0.71 24.35
CA VAL A 767 7.20 -1.91 23.56
C VAL A 767 6.49 -3.13 24.14
N ASP A 768 6.48 -3.31 25.45
CA ASP A 768 5.79 -4.43 26.12
C ASP A 768 4.27 -4.33 25.93
N LYS A 769 3.70 -3.12 26.02
CA LYS A 769 2.29 -2.86 25.71
C LYS A 769 1.98 -3.21 24.24
N ALA A 770 2.82 -2.78 23.30
CA ALA A 770 2.67 -3.10 21.88
C ALA A 770 2.73 -4.61 21.63
N LYS A 771 3.67 -5.34 22.24
CA LYS A 771 3.76 -6.81 22.14
C LYS A 771 2.52 -7.52 22.66
N LYS A 772 1.90 -7.00 23.71
CA LYS A 772 0.71 -7.59 24.32
C LYS A 772 -0.58 -7.25 23.55
N LEU A 773 -0.75 -6.01 23.11
CA LEU A 773 -2.01 -5.50 22.54
C LEU A 773 -2.01 -5.46 21.01
N GLY A 774 -0.83 -5.48 20.36
CA GLY A 774 -0.68 -5.31 18.92
C GLY A 774 -0.74 -3.85 18.45
N TYR A 775 -0.94 -2.90 19.37
CA TYR A 775 -0.99 -1.46 19.06
C TYR A 775 -0.40 -0.61 20.19
N VAL A 776 -0.15 0.64 19.89
CA VAL A 776 0.16 1.70 20.86
C VAL A 776 -0.85 2.83 20.69
N GLU A 777 -0.96 3.70 21.70
CA GLU A 777 -1.85 4.87 21.72
C GLU A 777 -1.05 6.14 21.92
N ASN A 778 -1.43 7.21 21.22
CA ASN A 778 -0.94 8.54 21.52
C ASN A 778 -1.59 9.09 22.80
N LEU A 779 -1.17 10.26 23.27
CA LEU A 779 -1.69 10.82 24.53
C LEU A 779 -3.16 11.24 24.47
N PHE A 780 -3.76 11.31 23.28
CA PHE A 780 -5.16 11.60 23.08
C PHE A 780 -6.03 10.34 22.90
N GLY A 781 -5.41 9.12 22.79
CA GLY A 781 -6.12 7.85 22.65
C GLY A 781 -6.12 7.27 21.25
N ARG A 782 -5.59 7.98 20.23
CA ARG A 782 -5.52 7.41 18.86
C ARG A 782 -4.63 6.18 18.83
N LYS A 783 -5.15 5.08 18.29
CA LYS A 783 -4.47 3.80 18.16
C LYS A 783 -3.62 3.76 16.88
N SER A 784 -2.43 3.19 17.02
CA SER A 784 -1.54 2.84 15.90
C SER A 784 -1.17 1.38 16.03
N HIS A 785 -1.67 0.53 15.13
CA HIS A 785 -1.37 -0.89 15.13
C HIS A 785 0.03 -1.14 14.59
N ILE A 786 0.81 -1.93 15.33
CA ILE A 786 2.22 -2.20 15.00
C ILE A 786 2.33 -3.65 14.49
N LYS A 787 2.28 -3.80 13.17
CA LYS A 787 2.60 -5.08 12.52
C LYS A 787 4.03 -5.48 12.90
N ASP A 788 4.34 -6.75 12.83
CA ASP A 788 5.69 -7.28 13.04
C ASP A 788 6.30 -7.07 14.43
N ILE A 789 5.55 -6.54 15.43
CA ILE A 789 6.07 -6.31 16.80
C ILE A 789 6.51 -7.62 17.46
N ASN A 790 5.88 -8.74 17.11
CA ASN A 790 6.20 -10.08 17.56
C ASN A 790 6.92 -10.94 16.50
N ALA A 791 7.44 -10.32 15.42
CA ALA A 791 8.13 -11.03 14.35
C ALA A 791 9.37 -11.81 14.87
N LYS A 792 9.55 -13.04 14.41
CA LYS A 792 10.75 -13.84 14.72
C LYS A 792 12.02 -13.21 14.10
N ASN A 793 11.88 -12.58 12.93
CA ASN A 793 12.98 -11.88 12.28
C ASN A 793 13.40 -10.65 13.11
N PHE A 794 14.63 -10.65 13.58
CA PHE A 794 15.18 -9.56 14.41
C PHE A 794 15.10 -8.18 13.72
N MET A 795 15.34 -8.10 12.42
CA MET A 795 15.31 -6.80 11.71
C MET A 795 13.89 -6.23 11.65
N LEU A 796 12.88 -7.06 11.34
CA LEU A 796 11.47 -6.66 11.31
C LEU A 796 11.01 -6.27 12.70
N ARG A 797 11.28 -7.12 13.71
CA ARG A 797 10.92 -6.82 15.10
C ARG A 797 11.59 -5.55 15.62
N SER A 798 12.88 -5.36 15.39
CA SER A 798 13.59 -4.16 15.82
C SER A 798 13.07 -2.89 15.11
N PHE A 799 12.61 -3.00 13.87
CA PHE A 799 11.94 -1.90 13.18
C PHE A 799 10.58 -1.61 13.80
N ALA A 800 9.78 -2.63 14.09
CA ALA A 800 8.47 -2.51 14.74
C ALA A 800 8.57 -1.95 16.16
N GLU A 801 9.59 -2.35 16.95
CA GLU A 801 9.86 -1.79 18.30
C GLU A 801 10.15 -0.28 18.22
N ARG A 802 10.92 0.18 17.21
CA ARG A 802 11.14 1.62 16.98
C ARG A 802 9.85 2.34 16.57
N GLN A 803 9.04 1.73 15.71
CA GLN A 803 7.72 2.30 15.35
C GLN A 803 6.82 2.43 16.59
N ALA A 804 6.80 1.41 17.45
CA ALA A 804 6.02 1.43 18.70
C ALA A 804 6.42 2.56 19.63
N ILE A 805 7.72 2.87 19.76
CA ILE A 805 8.22 3.98 20.60
C ILE A 805 7.87 5.34 19.98
N ASN A 806 8.01 5.47 18.65
CA ASN A 806 7.82 6.74 17.95
C ASN A 806 6.36 7.14 17.76
N ALA A 807 5.47 6.16 17.49
CA ALA A 807 4.09 6.44 17.14
C ALA A 807 3.32 7.23 18.22
N PRO A 808 3.43 6.96 19.53
CA PRO A 808 2.79 7.77 20.56
C PRO A 808 3.28 9.23 20.56
N ILE A 809 4.59 9.45 20.41
CA ILE A 809 5.21 10.78 20.48
C ILE A 809 4.82 11.60 19.24
N GLN A 810 5.11 11.08 18.06
CA GLN A 810 4.79 11.77 16.81
C GLN A 810 3.30 11.91 16.60
N GLY A 811 2.51 10.90 17.00
CA GLY A 811 1.06 10.95 16.92
C GLY A 811 0.46 12.03 17.81
N THR A 812 0.98 12.20 19.03
CA THR A 812 0.54 13.30 19.91
C THR A 812 0.92 14.66 19.34
N ALA A 813 2.14 14.83 18.82
CA ALA A 813 2.56 16.09 18.18
C ALA A 813 1.66 16.41 16.96
N SER A 814 1.30 15.37 16.19
CA SER A 814 0.36 15.54 15.06
C SER A 814 -1.04 15.96 15.50
N GLU A 815 -1.58 15.40 16.60
CA GLU A 815 -2.90 15.84 17.10
C GLU A 815 -2.87 17.28 17.61
N LEU A 816 -1.78 17.70 18.27
CA LEU A 816 -1.63 19.08 18.74
C LEU A 816 -1.77 20.08 17.58
N ILE A 817 -1.06 19.86 16.48
CA ILE A 817 -1.14 20.78 15.32
C ILE A 817 -2.50 20.72 14.62
N LYS A 818 -3.13 19.53 14.52
CA LYS A 818 -4.48 19.39 13.96
C LYS A 818 -5.51 20.15 14.80
N ILE A 819 -5.48 19.99 16.12
CA ILE A 819 -6.38 20.71 17.04
C ILE A 819 -6.17 22.22 16.90
N ALA A 820 -4.92 22.69 16.83
CA ALA A 820 -4.62 24.10 16.62
C ALA A 820 -5.16 24.63 15.28
N MET A 821 -5.01 23.85 14.19
CA MET A 821 -5.54 24.23 12.88
C MET A 821 -7.07 24.42 12.92
N LEU A 822 -7.79 23.57 13.65
CA LEU A 822 -9.24 23.70 13.82
C LEU A 822 -9.60 25.01 14.52
N ASP A 823 -9.03 25.28 15.68
CA ASP A 823 -9.35 26.45 16.49
C ASP A 823 -8.92 27.76 15.83
N ILE A 824 -7.77 27.75 15.11
CA ILE A 824 -7.33 28.92 14.35
C ILE A 824 -8.29 29.18 13.19
N GLN A 825 -8.70 28.17 12.45
CA GLN A 825 -9.64 28.35 11.33
C GLN A 825 -10.99 28.84 11.82
N ASP A 826 -11.51 28.29 12.91
CA ASP A 826 -12.74 28.76 13.56
C ASP A 826 -12.61 30.24 13.96
N TYR A 827 -11.47 30.64 14.56
CA TYR A 827 -11.21 32.01 14.93
C TYR A 827 -11.20 32.95 13.72
N LEU A 828 -10.48 32.57 12.64
CA LEU A 828 -10.40 33.36 11.41
C LEU A 828 -11.78 33.59 10.77
N GLN A 829 -12.61 32.56 10.74
CA GLN A 829 -13.96 32.63 10.19
C GLN A 829 -14.90 33.46 11.05
N GLN A 830 -14.91 33.28 12.36
CA GLN A 830 -15.76 34.02 13.31
C GLN A 830 -15.47 35.52 13.27
N HIS A 831 -14.20 35.90 13.15
CA HIS A 831 -13.78 37.29 13.11
C HIS A 831 -13.69 37.86 11.68
N LYS A 832 -14.03 37.04 10.66
CA LYS A 832 -13.99 37.44 9.23
C LYS A 832 -12.65 38.04 8.84
N CYS A 833 -11.57 37.42 9.32
CA CYS A 833 -10.22 37.86 9.06
C CYS A 833 -9.87 37.81 7.56
N LYS A 834 -9.04 38.72 7.10
CA LYS A 834 -8.46 38.73 5.75
C LYS A 834 -7.24 37.83 5.67
N SER A 835 -6.58 37.61 6.80
CA SER A 835 -5.46 36.68 6.96
C SER A 835 -5.91 35.25 6.75
N LYS A 836 -5.02 34.41 6.22
CA LYS A 836 -5.36 33.02 5.87
C LYS A 836 -4.22 32.06 6.14
N MET A 837 -4.56 30.84 6.56
CA MET A 837 -3.64 29.72 6.63
C MET A 837 -3.38 29.20 5.21
N THR A 838 -2.11 29.03 4.82
CA THR A 838 -1.74 28.66 3.44
C THR A 838 -1.06 27.30 3.33
N SER A 839 -0.43 26.83 4.39
CA SER A 839 0.23 25.50 4.37
C SER A 839 0.51 24.98 5.78
N GLN A 840 0.73 23.67 5.85
CA GLN A 840 1.26 22.96 7.03
C GLN A 840 2.51 22.16 6.62
N VAL A 841 3.63 22.35 7.30
CA VAL A 841 4.91 21.71 7.00
C VAL A 841 5.53 21.15 8.27
N HIS A 842 5.50 19.82 8.47
CA HIS A 842 5.93 19.16 9.70
C HIS A 842 5.20 19.68 10.95
N ASP A 843 5.89 20.42 11.81
CA ASP A 843 5.35 21.00 13.04
C ASP A 843 5.10 22.53 12.90
N GLU A 844 5.13 23.03 11.64
CA GLU A 844 5.03 24.45 11.23
C GLU A 844 3.70 24.72 10.54
N LEU A 845 3.06 25.85 10.84
CA LEU A 845 1.94 26.44 10.08
C LEU A 845 2.37 27.74 9.40
N LEU A 846 2.02 27.87 8.13
CA LEU A 846 2.34 29.05 7.32
C LEU A 846 1.09 29.88 7.06
N PHE A 847 1.19 31.21 7.26
CA PHE A 847 0.09 32.15 7.11
C PHE A 847 0.47 33.33 6.22
N GLU A 848 -0.48 33.84 5.48
CA GLU A 848 -0.48 35.19 4.95
C GLU A 848 -1.24 36.09 5.92
N ILE A 849 -0.55 36.96 6.67
CA ILE A 849 -1.13 37.86 7.66
C ILE A 849 -1.31 39.25 7.02
N HIS A 850 -2.55 39.76 7.03
CA HIS A 850 -2.84 41.08 6.53
C HIS A 850 -2.24 42.19 7.43
N LYS A 851 -1.70 43.25 6.83
CA LYS A 851 -1.02 44.34 7.55
C LYS A 851 -1.86 45.00 8.66
N ASP A 852 -3.18 44.99 8.52
CA ASP A 852 -4.11 45.55 9.51
C ASP A 852 -4.47 44.59 10.65
N GLU A 853 -4.01 43.32 10.58
CA GLU A 853 -4.37 42.22 11.50
C GLU A 853 -3.17 41.68 12.27
N LYS A 854 -2.18 42.54 12.61
CA LYS A 854 -0.95 42.08 13.31
C LYS A 854 -1.20 41.54 14.70
N ASP A 855 -2.28 41.92 15.37
CA ASP A 855 -2.68 41.37 16.67
C ASP A 855 -3.00 39.85 16.58
N LEU A 856 -3.36 39.37 15.39
CA LEU A 856 -3.60 37.96 15.11
C LEU A 856 -2.37 37.09 15.32
N ILE A 857 -1.15 37.64 15.19
CA ILE A 857 0.10 36.89 15.38
C ILE A 857 0.16 36.31 16.78
N SER A 858 -0.08 37.12 17.80
CA SER A 858 -0.08 36.64 19.20
C SER A 858 -1.25 35.70 19.48
N GLN A 859 -2.38 35.92 18.81
CA GLN A 859 -3.55 35.04 18.98
C GLN A 859 -3.33 33.65 18.38
N ILE A 860 -2.72 33.56 17.18
CA ILE A 860 -2.35 32.28 16.56
C ILE A 860 -1.37 31.52 17.42
N ALA A 861 -0.30 32.18 17.90
CA ALA A 861 0.68 31.54 18.79
C ALA A 861 -0.01 30.99 20.06
N ASN A 862 -0.87 31.79 20.71
CA ASN A 862 -1.62 31.37 21.88
C ASN A 862 -2.55 30.18 21.60
N LEU A 863 -3.27 30.16 20.49
CA LEU A 863 -4.12 29.04 20.09
C LEU A 863 -3.29 27.76 19.87
N MET A 864 -2.15 27.85 19.19
CA MET A 864 -1.26 26.69 19.05
C MET A 864 -0.77 26.17 20.40
N GLU A 865 -0.48 27.03 21.36
CA GLU A 865 0.00 26.64 22.68
C GLU A 865 -1.09 26.06 23.58
N THR A 866 -2.38 26.45 23.40
CA THR A 866 -3.44 26.19 24.39
C THR A 866 -4.61 25.35 23.90
N SER A 867 -4.86 25.24 22.60
CA SER A 867 -6.05 24.58 22.03
C SER A 867 -6.23 23.13 22.49
N HIS A 868 -5.13 22.41 22.77
CA HIS A 868 -5.17 21.04 23.26
C HIS A 868 -5.81 20.90 24.64
N GLN A 869 -5.82 21.97 25.46
CA GLN A 869 -6.31 21.93 26.85
C GLN A 869 -7.80 21.57 26.97
N LYS A 870 -8.58 21.83 25.93
CA LYS A 870 -10.01 21.44 25.87
C LYS A 870 -10.22 19.90 25.84
N TYR A 871 -9.19 19.16 25.41
CA TYR A 871 -9.21 17.70 25.38
C TYR A 871 -8.32 17.07 26.43
N LYS A 872 -7.13 17.64 26.62
CA LYS A 872 -6.15 17.15 27.59
C LYS A 872 -5.21 18.26 28.06
N SER A 873 -5.15 18.49 29.37
CA SER A 873 -4.17 19.40 29.98
C SER A 873 -2.82 18.71 30.11
N PHE A 874 -1.75 19.40 29.70
CA PHE A 874 -0.38 18.94 29.83
C PHE A 874 0.33 19.66 30.98
N LYS A 875 1.16 18.93 31.73
CA LYS A 875 2.08 19.50 32.73
C LYS A 875 3.27 20.20 32.06
N THR A 876 3.65 19.70 30.88
CA THR A 876 4.76 20.23 30.10
C THR A 876 4.26 21.42 29.25
N PRO A 877 4.86 22.63 29.43
CA PRO A 877 4.46 23.78 28.63
C PRO A 877 4.65 23.52 27.13
N ILE A 878 3.65 23.81 26.31
CA ILE A 878 3.77 23.83 24.86
C ILE A 878 4.16 25.26 24.46
N LYS A 879 5.17 25.40 23.58
CA LYS A 879 5.66 26.68 23.09
C LYS A 879 5.74 26.72 21.58
N VAL A 880 5.52 27.91 21.02
CA VAL A 880 5.54 28.19 19.60
C VAL A 880 6.52 29.34 19.35
N ASP A 881 7.46 29.11 18.45
CA ASP A 881 8.33 30.13 17.89
C ASP A 881 7.68 30.64 16.59
N PHE A 882 7.78 31.94 16.34
CA PHE A 882 7.22 32.52 15.09
C PHE A 882 8.10 33.63 14.54
N GLY A 883 8.07 33.79 13.23
CA GLY A 883 8.75 34.86 12.52
C GLY A 883 7.94 35.32 11.32
N GLY A 884 8.21 36.53 10.86
CA GLY A 884 7.53 37.11 9.72
C GLY A 884 8.49 37.75 8.72
N GLY A 885 8.08 37.82 7.46
CA GLY A 885 8.90 38.43 6.41
C GLY A 885 8.17 38.51 5.06
N SER A 886 8.88 39.05 4.07
CA SER A 886 8.35 39.19 2.70
C SER A 886 8.30 37.85 1.95
N ASN A 887 8.95 36.82 2.49
CA ASN A 887 8.99 35.47 1.92
C ASN A 887 9.24 34.42 3.02
N TRP A 888 8.96 33.15 2.71
CA TRP A 888 9.09 32.07 3.68
C TRP A 888 10.52 31.85 4.22
N GLY A 889 11.55 32.13 3.39
CA GLY A 889 12.95 32.04 3.85
C GLY A 889 13.33 33.07 4.90
N GLN A 890 12.60 34.19 5.00
CA GLN A 890 12.76 35.21 6.05
C GLN A 890 11.87 34.98 7.27
N ALA A 891 10.71 34.34 7.04
CA ALA A 891 9.75 34.07 8.10
C ALA A 891 10.13 32.90 9.03
N HIS A 892 11.15 32.11 8.65
CA HIS A 892 11.59 30.89 9.38
C HIS A 892 12.89 31.10 10.17
#